data_59329887be351001922c3f02e2c72906
#
_entry.id   59329887be351001922c3f02e2c72906
#
_cell.length_a   1.000
_cell.length_b   1.000
_cell.length_c   1.000
_cell.angle_alpha   90.00
_cell.angle_beta   90.00
_cell.angle_gamma   90.00
#
_symmetry.space_group_name_H-M   'P 1'
#
loop_
_entity.id
_entity.type
_entity.pdbx_description
1 polymer ?
#
loop_
_entity_poly.entity_id
_entity_poly.type
_entity_poly.pdbx_seq_one_letter_code
_entity_poly.pdbx_strand_id
1 'polypeptide(L)'
;MQIIVGMALGIFVALIVAGFPIAYMVASRMGQELYLRFPFLLAASLLFGFSLSAFSAVVSYGTLGIDTYPLVFGALVLFTWVLLLPLLKRWKFKFSVKFLKLDLLLLTPTLWAFFLVRNYWVSLTEPVVRAGIGPDTSQNLMAAISARTLGSTWSEQASNVKAVLGQTSLRDSVYEMFRNPSFRDQAGFDYLVLGSRWGLSVPYSQVIRFFGPEASLWEPGIVLLVSLLTLATMAFGLFTVFSKSSTAATVTSIICISNAALIVQFFNGGLSQVWSLAGIMGIFTTLALLIQRRRAEAPFSLRVVGVFGFASWLILYATYVDAAIILAMFICISLPVYYFVNKAVFMDILKVLPLSGLAVLAAAPVLTYATIITFDLRLQAAQGTGTAASLWPFPSESLGFIDVFSLPSAVRSPETAAVGFVLTASIIWLLVKRVTKRNIDADFAALGITGLLTMLVGFVLSYTGRLHTPYIYSKISVYVAPIVVIAFIAIINAPKQQAVKKGKEKQVKASQNGSLGYQSVLISLAIITAASSFNATANNAKQSGVISYSFAALMQDEQAQEILSKNNYLVTYIADANYLGIFADVHWISKAPNDMILKDRLDAPLRVLCYSYDGNCKPATPRISDPVLEKYGLLQYESPYTTREFAALTPRDRFTANFNATGQAPFEIPERFIGGNPYYNQN
;
A
#
# COMPACT_ATOMS: atom_id res chain seq x y z
N MET A 1 21.06 7.58 0.25
CA MET A 1 20.70 6.42 -0.60
C MET A 1 21.21 5.10 -0.07
N GLN A 2 22.52 4.95 0.23
CA GLN A 2 23.08 3.66 0.71
C GLN A 2 22.40 3.15 1.99
N ILE A 3 22.10 4.00 2.95
CA ILE A 3 21.42 3.64 4.21
C ILE A 3 20.02 3.09 3.91
N ILE A 4 19.23 3.78 3.08
CA ILE A 4 17.85 3.37 2.74
C ILE A 4 17.87 2.01 2.03
N VAL A 5 18.76 1.82 1.05
CA VAL A 5 18.90 0.54 0.34
C VAL A 5 19.38 -0.55 1.29
N GLY A 6 20.38 -0.27 2.14
CA GLY A 6 20.88 -1.22 3.13
C GLY A 6 19.80 -1.64 4.13
N MET A 7 19.03 -0.69 4.65
CA MET A 7 17.90 -0.93 5.55
C MET A 7 16.79 -1.75 4.87
N ALA A 8 16.41 -1.36 3.65
CA ALA A 8 15.38 -2.08 2.90
C ALA A 8 15.78 -3.53 2.62
N LEU A 9 17.03 -3.77 2.20
CA LEU A 9 17.56 -5.12 2.00
C LEU A 9 17.65 -5.89 3.33
N GLY A 10 18.09 -5.24 4.41
CA GLY A 10 18.12 -5.83 5.75
C GLY A 10 16.74 -6.29 6.21
N ILE A 11 15.72 -5.44 6.07
CA ILE A 11 14.33 -5.78 6.40
C ILE A 11 13.82 -6.91 5.51
N PHE A 12 14.06 -6.84 4.20
CA PHE A 12 13.64 -7.87 3.25
C PHE A 12 14.21 -9.24 3.59
N VAL A 13 15.52 -9.30 3.88
CA VAL A 13 16.21 -10.54 4.31
C VAL A 13 15.70 -11.01 5.67
N ALA A 14 15.51 -10.10 6.63
CA ALA A 14 14.98 -10.45 7.95
C ALA A 14 13.58 -11.09 7.85
N LEU A 15 12.71 -10.57 6.98
CA LEU A 15 11.39 -11.15 6.74
C LEU A 15 11.48 -12.55 6.12
N ILE A 16 12.39 -12.77 5.17
CA ILE A 16 12.63 -14.10 4.60
C ILE A 16 13.10 -15.06 5.69
N VAL A 17 14.11 -14.67 6.47
CA VAL A 17 14.65 -15.51 7.56
C VAL A 17 13.59 -15.83 8.60
N ALA A 18 12.79 -14.85 8.99
CA ALA A 18 11.70 -15.03 9.95
C ALA A 18 10.63 -16.02 9.48
N GLY A 19 10.21 -15.91 8.23
CA GLY A 19 9.14 -16.73 7.68
C GLY A 19 9.56 -18.08 7.13
N PHE A 20 10.88 -18.28 6.86
CA PHE A 20 11.39 -19.49 6.24
C PHE A 20 11.02 -20.79 6.97
N PRO A 21 11.09 -20.88 8.32
CA PRO A 21 10.72 -22.09 9.04
C PRO A 21 9.28 -22.52 8.76
N ILE A 22 8.35 -21.59 8.81
CA ILE A 22 6.93 -21.87 8.54
C ILE A 22 6.74 -22.25 7.07
N ALA A 23 7.35 -21.52 6.15
CA ALA A 23 7.28 -21.77 4.72
C ALA A 23 7.75 -23.20 4.39
N TYR A 24 8.88 -23.61 4.96
CA TYR A 24 9.44 -24.94 4.75
C TYR A 24 8.54 -26.04 5.38
N MET A 25 8.09 -25.85 6.62
CA MET A 25 7.18 -26.80 7.30
C MET A 25 5.88 -27.00 6.51
N VAL A 26 5.33 -25.94 5.96
CA VAL A 26 4.08 -25.98 5.20
C VAL A 26 4.32 -26.60 3.82
N ALA A 27 5.34 -26.17 3.08
CA ALA A 27 5.69 -26.70 1.77
C ALA A 27 6.03 -28.19 1.80
N SER A 28 6.74 -28.66 2.84
CA SER A 28 7.08 -30.07 3.01
C SER A 28 5.84 -30.97 3.18
N ARG A 29 4.75 -30.42 3.75
CA ARG A 29 3.48 -31.14 3.93
C ARG A 29 2.62 -31.17 2.66
N MET A 30 2.98 -30.40 1.63
CA MET A 30 2.28 -30.41 0.34
C MET A 30 2.68 -31.60 -0.55
N GLY A 31 3.74 -32.33 -0.18
CA GLY A 31 4.09 -33.63 -0.79
C GLY A 31 4.67 -33.58 -2.20
N GLN A 32 4.83 -32.41 -2.80
CA GLN A 32 5.39 -32.26 -4.15
C GLN A 32 6.70 -31.46 -4.09
N GLU A 33 7.73 -31.94 -4.82
CA GLU A 33 9.05 -31.27 -4.92
C GLU A 33 8.93 -29.84 -5.47
N LEU A 34 7.87 -29.55 -6.23
CA LEU A 34 7.62 -28.25 -6.83
C LEU A 34 7.47 -27.14 -5.79
N TYR A 35 6.84 -27.43 -4.63
CA TYR A 35 6.67 -26.48 -3.53
C TYR A 35 7.95 -26.28 -2.69
N LEU A 36 8.93 -27.16 -2.85
CA LEU A 36 10.25 -27.03 -2.23
C LEU A 36 11.25 -26.29 -3.12
N ARG A 37 10.81 -25.80 -4.30
CA ARG A 37 11.68 -24.94 -5.14
C ARG A 37 11.96 -23.62 -4.45
N PHE A 38 13.18 -23.16 -4.64
CA PHE A 38 13.69 -21.94 -3.99
C PHE A 38 12.79 -20.72 -4.19
N PRO A 39 12.27 -20.37 -5.40
CA PRO A 39 11.44 -19.18 -5.57
C PRO A 39 10.10 -19.25 -4.82
N PHE A 40 9.47 -20.44 -4.75
CA PHE A 40 8.24 -20.60 -3.99
C PHE A 40 8.50 -20.51 -2.49
N LEU A 41 9.59 -21.11 -2.01
CA LEU A 41 9.98 -21.00 -0.60
C LEU A 41 10.29 -19.56 -0.21
N LEU A 42 10.96 -18.77 -1.06
CA LEU A 42 11.18 -17.35 -0.82
C LEU A 42 9.86 -16.57 -0.75
N ALA A 43 8.95 -16.80 -1.71
CA ALA A 43 7.64 -16.18 -1.73
C ALA A 43 6.82 -16.49 -0.48
N ALA A 44 6.76 -17.76 -0.09
CA ALA A 44 6.08 -18.19 1.13
C ALA A 44 6.77 -17.65 2.39
N SER A 45 8.12 -17.58 2.41
CA SER A 45 8.88 -17.01 3.53
C SER A 45 8.55 -15.54 3.74
N LEU A 46 8.47 -14.76 2.67
CA LEU A 46 8.05 -13.35 2.76
C LEU A 46 6.63 -13.23 3.35
N LEU A 47 5.68 -14.02 2.84
CA LEU A 47 4.31 -14.00 3.37
C LEU A 47 4.28 -14.28 4.88
N PHE A 48 4.95 -15.33 5.33
CA PHE A 48 4.98 -15.69 6.74
C PHE A 48 5.81 -14.72 7.58
N GLY A 49 6.89 -14.15 7.05
CA GLY A 49 7.67 -13.11 7.72
C GLY A 49 6.87 -11.83 7.96
N PHE A 50 6.15 -11.35 6.95
CA PHE A 50 5.22 -10.23 7.10
C PHE A 50 4.10 -10.56 8.10
N SER A 51 3.57 -11.78 8.08
CA SER A 51 2.54 -12.22 9.03
C SER A 51 3.06 -12.25 10.48
N LEU A 52 4.27 -12.75 10.73
CA LEU A 52 4.90 -12.71 12.04
C LEU A 52 5.14 -11.28 12.51
N SER A 53 5.62 -10.39 11.62
CA SER A 53 5.79 -8.97 11.92
C SER A 53 4.45 -8.31 12.27
N ALA A 54 3.41 -8.54 11.48
CA ALA A 54 2.07 -8.01 11.72
C ALA A 54 1.48 -8.51 13.04
N PHE A 55 1.62 -9.80 13.35
CA PHE A 55 1.17 -10.37 14.61
C PHE A 55 1.92 -9.77 15.81
N SER A 56 3.24 -9.64 15.70
CA SER A 56 4.07 -9.01 16.73
C SER A 56 3.65 -7.57 16.99
N ALA A 57 3.33 -6.82 15.93
CA ALA A 57 2.82 -5.45 16.03
C ALA A 57 1.48 -5.39 16.78
N VAL A 58 0.55 -6.31 16.46
CA VAL A 58 -0.75 -6.41 17.12
C VAL A 58 -0.61 -6.74 18.60
N VAL A 59 0.23 -7.71 18.94
CA VAL A 59 0.46 -8.11 20.35
C VAL A 59 1.15 -7.01 21.13
N SER A 60 2.21 -6.42 20.57
CA SER A 60 2.98 -5.39 21.28
C SER A 60 2.15 -4.13 21.49
N TYR A 61 1.64 -3.53 20.45
CA TYR A 61 0.88 -2.29 20.56
C TYR A 61 -0.50 -2.50 21.21
N GLY A 62 -1.12 -3.64 20.95
CA GLY A 62 -2.41 -3.97 21.56
C GLY A 62 -2.36 -4.21 23.07
N THR A 63 -1.28 -4.79 23.60
CA THR A 63 -1.28 -5.28 24.99
C THR A 63 0.00 -5.06 25.78
N LEU A 64 1.18 -5.28 25.22
CA LEU A 64 2.45 -5.35 25.97
C LEU A 64 3.24 -4.04 25.98
N GLY A 65 2.92 -3.13 25.10
CA GLY A 65 3.66 -1.90 24.83
C GLY A 65 4.51 -1.99 23.56
N ILE A 66 4.55 -0.88 22.83
CA ILE A 66 5.19 -0.78 21.50
C ILE A 66 6.67 -1.14 21.54
N ASP A 67 7.36 -0.85 22.64
CA ASP A 67 8.78 -1.11 22.81
C ASP A 67 9.11 -2.61 22.95
N THR A 68 8.10 -3.45 23.19
CA THR A 68 8.27 -4.91 23.26
C THR A 68 8.27 -5.57 21.88
N TYR A 69 7.97 -4.83 20.81
CA TYR A 69 7.90 -5.39 19.46
C TYR A 69 9.14 -6.19 19.05
N PRO A 70 10.39 -5.70 19.21
CA PRO A 70 11.57 -6.48 18.83
C PRO A 70 11.70 -7.80 19.61
N LEU A 71 11.32 -7.81 20.89
CA LEU A 71 11.34 -9.00 21.74
C LEU A 71 10.27 -10.01 21.31
N VAL A 72 9.03 -9.55 21.07
CA VAL A 72 7.93 -10.42 20.62
C VAL A 72 8.24 -11.00 19.25
N PHE A 73 8.70 -10.18 18.31
CA PHE A 73 9.08 -10.65 16.97
C PHE A 73 10.23 -11.64 17.03
N GLY A 74 11.32 -11.32 17.77
CA GLY A 74 12.47 -12.19 17.95
C GLY A 74 12.10 -13.52 18.60
N ALA A 75 11.26 -13.50 19.64
CA ALA A 75 10.79 -14.72 20.32
C ALA A 75 9.96 -15.62 19.37
N LEU A 76 9.06 -15.03 18.59
CA LEU A 76 8.28 -15.79 17.61
C LEU A 76 9.17 -16.38 16.52
N VAL A 77 10.13 -15.64 16.00
CA VAL A 77 11.09 -16.13 15.02
C VAL A 77 11.89 -17.29 15.61
N LEU A 78 12.46 -17.11 16.80
CA LEU A 78 13.21 -18.18 17.50
C LEU A 78 12.35 -19.42 17.71
N PHE A 79 11.12 -19.26 18.17
CA PHE A 79 10.18 -20.36 18.36
C PHE A 79 9.93 -21.15 17.08
N THR A 80 9.71 -20.45 15.93
CA THR A 80 9.51 -21.12 14.64
C THR A 80 10.75 -21.88 14.18
N TRP A 81 11.95 -21.36 14.42
CA TRP A 81 13.20 -22.04 14.12
C TRP A 81 13.41 -23.27 15.01
N VAL A 82 13.10 -23.19 16.31
CA VAL A 82 13.15 -24.34 17.22
C VAL A 82 12.20 -25.47 16.75
N LEU A 83 10.98 -25.10 16.32
CA LEU A 83 10.04 -26.08 15.76
C LEU A 83 10.54 -26.73 14.45
N LEU A 84 11.39 -26.04 13.69
CA LEU A 84 11.99 -26.58 12.48
C LEU A 84 13.13 -27.57 12.74
N LEU A 85 13.87 -27.43 13.86
CA LEU A 85 15.07 -28.27 14.16
C LEU A 85 14.85 -29.79 13.99
N PRO A 86 13.74 -30.39 14.48
CA PRO A 86 13.50 -31.83 14.29
C PRO A 86 13.34 -32.23 12.83
N LEU A 87 12.83 -31.31 11.99
CA LEU A 87 12.63 -31.55 10.57
C LEU A 87 13.94 -31.40 9.78
N LEU A 88 14.85 -30.55 10.24
CA LEU A 88 16.17 -30.37 9.63
C LEU A 88 17.00 -31.66 9.66
N LYS A 89 16.87 -32.48 10.74
CA LYS A 89 17.53 -33.80 10.83
C LYS A 89 17.07 -34.79 9.75
N ARG A 90 15.88 -34.56 9.21
CA ARG A 90 15.31 -35.35 8.10
C ARG A 90 15.50 -34.68 6.74
N TRP A 91 16.20 -33.53 6.70
CA TRP A 91 16.30 -32.68 5.54
C TRP A 91 17.20 -33.31 4.46
N LYS A 92 16.58 -33.85 3.46
CA LYS A 92 17.24 -34.23 2.19
C LYS A 92 17.06 -33.06 1.19
N PHE A 93 17.77 -31.96 1.41
CA PHE A 93 17.75 -30.86 0.46
C PHE A 93 18.52 -31.28 -0.81
N LYS A 94 17.80 -31.77 -1.78
CA LYS A 94 18.37 -31.97 -3.12
C LYS A 94 18.32 -30.63 -3.85
N PHE A 95 19.37 -29.85 -3.74
CA PHE A 95 19.60 -28.72 -4.63
C PHE A 95 19.77 -29.26 -6.05
N SER A 96 18.73 -29.14 -6.87
CA SER A 96 18.85 -29.50 -8.28
C SER A 96 19.47 -28.32 -9.03
N VAL A 97 20.72 -28.45 -9.40
CA VAL A 97 21.47 -27.46 -10.22
C VAL A 97 20.72 -27.13 -11.53
N LYS A 98 19.90 -28.04 -12.03
CA LYS A 98 19.06 -27.84 -13.21
C LYS A 98 18.02 -26.72 -13.02
N PHE A 99 17.48 -26.57 -11.82
CA PHE A 99 16.52 -25.52 -11.50
C PHE A 99 17.21 -24.19 -11.15
N LEU A 100 18.43 -24.23 -10.62
CA LEU A 100 19.15 -23.02 -10.20
C LEU A 100 19.31 -22.00 -11.35
N LYS A 101 19.66 -22.47 -12.57
CA LYS A 101 19.79 -21.58 -13.74
C LYS A 101 18.47 -20.87 -14.09
N LEU A 102 17.34 -21.57 -13.95
CA LEU A 102 16.03 -21.01 -14.23
C LEU A 102 15.56 -20.09 -13.11
N ASP A 103 15.92 -20.39 -11.86
CA ASP A 103 15.55 -19.61 -10.68
C ASP A 103 16.36 -18.31 -10.59
N LEU A 104 17.57 -18.25 -11.21
CA LEU A 104 18.34 -17.02 -11.35
C LEU A 104 17.63 -15.93 -12.18
N LEU A 105 16.65 -16.28 -12.99
CA LEU A 105 15.81 -15.30 -13.70
C LEU A 105 14.99 -14.40 -12.74
N LEU A 106 14.87 -14.76 -11.45
CA LEU A 106 14.34 -13.88 -10.42
C LEU A 106 15.17 -12.59 -10.26
N LEU A 107 16.44 -12.62 -10.57
CA LEU A 107 17.29 -11.42 -10.52
C LEU A 107 16.81 -10.32 -11.47
N THR A 108 16.19 -10.66 -12.60
CA THR A 108 15.71 -9.68 -13.58
C THR A 108 14.62 -8.76 -13.00
N PRO A 109 13.49 -9.25 -12.45
CA PRO A 109 12.50 -8.38 -11.82
C PRO A 109 13.02 -7.72 -10.55
N THR A 110 13.97 -8.34 -9.82
CA THR A 110 14.64 -7.72 -8.68
C THR A 110 15.45 -6.49 -9.10
N LEU A 111 16.28 -6.61 -10.11
CA LEU A 111 17.05 -5.49 -10.69
C LEU A 111 16.12 -4.41 -11.26
N TRP A 112 15.03 -4.82 -11.88
CA TRP A 112 14.04 -3.89 -12.38
C TRP A 112 13.36 -3.10 -11.24
N ALA A 113 13.05 -3.72 -10.10
CA ALA A 113 12.54 -3.03 -8.92
C ALA A 113 13.51 -1.93 -8.45
N PHE A 114 14.80 -2.22 -8.36
CA PHE A 114 15.83 -1.22 -8.05
C PHE A 114 15.87 -0.08 -9.06
N PHE A 115 15.74 -0.40 -10.35
CA PHE A 115 15.74 0.59 -11.40
C PHE A 115 14.52 1.51 -11.34
N LEU A 116 13.33 1.00 -11.05
CA LEU A 116 12.13 1.79 -10.85
C LEU A 116 12.28 2.77 -9.69
N VAL A 117 12.83 2.31 -8.59
CA VAL A 117 13.04 3.13 -7.39
C VAL A 117 14.13 4.20 -7.61
N ARG A 118 15.02 4.00 -8.60
CA ARG A 118 16.06 4.98 -8.92
C ARG A 118 15.52 6.39 -9.14
N ASN A 119 14.41 6.54 -9.84
CA ASN A 119 13.81 7.84 -10.12
C ASN A 119 13.31 8.56 -8.86
N TYR A 120 13.11 7.83 -7.79
CA TYR A 120 12.74 8.42 -6.49
C TYR A 120 13.92 9.14 -5.83
N TRP A 121 15.17 8.71 -6.10
CA TRP A 121 16.35 9.21 -5.38
C TRP A 121 17.35 10.03 -6.22
N VAL A 122 17.36 9.87 -7.53
CA VAL A 122 18.49 10.28 -8.39
C VAL A 122 18.54 11.77 -8.75
N SER A 123 17.48 12.55 -8.55
CA SER A 123 17.43 13.90 -9.13
C SER A 123 17.93 15.03 -8.22
N LEU A 124 18.63 14.74 -7.11
CA LEU A 124 18.90 15.71 -6.07
C LEU A 124 20.39 15.77 -5.75
N THR A 125 20.92 16.99 -5.76
CA THR A 125 22.31 17.28 -5.41
C THR A 125 22.57 17.19 -3.91
N GLU A 126 21.51 17.31 -3.08
CA GLU A 126 21.57 17.20 -1.63
C GLU A 126 20.81 15.97 -1.13
N PRO A 127 21.12 15.46 0.08
CA PRO A 127 20.37 14.38 0.69
C PRO A 127 18.96 14.86 1.05
N VAL A 128 18.00 14.53 0.22
CA VAL A 128 16.60 14.90 0.40
C VAL A 128 15.71 13.68 0.12
N VAL A 129 14.54 13.67 0.71
CA VAL A 129 13.50 12.69 0.45
C VAL A 129 12.39 13.35 -0.34
N ARG A 130 11.85 12.65 -1.32
CA ARG A 130 10.63 13.08 -1.97
C ARG A 130 9.44 12.75 -1.07
N ALA A 131 8.71 13.80 -0.69
CA ALA A 131 7.41 13.64 -0.08
C ALA A 131 6.40 13.19 -1.12
N GLY A 132 5.45 12.35 -0.74
CA GLY A 132 4.33 12.00 -1.61
C GLY A 132 3.51 13.23 -1.99
N ILE A 133 2.81 13.15 -3.13
CA ILE A 133 1.92 14.22 -3.60
C ILE A 133 0.74 14.45 -2.64
N GLY A 134 0.36 13.43 -1.86
CA GLY A 134 -0.74 13.49 -0.91
C GLY A 134 -0.31 13.57 0.56
N PRO A 135 -1.23 13.92 1.46
CA PRO A 135 -0.97 14.00 2.89
C PRO A 135 -0.73 12.63 3.55
N ASP A 136 -1.05 11.54 2.86
CA ASP A 136 -1.00 10.18 3.44
C ASP A 136 0.43 9.77 3.84
N THR A 137 1.47 10.24 3.14
CA THR A 137 2.87 9.95 3.49
C THR A 137 3.21 10.52 4.86
N SER A 138 2.96 11.82 5.06
CA SER A 138 3.21 12.48 6.33
C SER A 138 2.40 11.87 7.47
N GLN A 139 1.15 11.49 7.21
CA GLN A 139 0.30 10.82 8.19
C GLN A 139 0.83 9.44 8.61
N ASN A 140 1.41 8.65 7.70
CA ASN A 140 2.08 7.39 8.06
C ASN A 140 3.31 7.64 8.94
N LEU A 141 4.13 8.66 8.60
CA LEU A 141 5.28 9.06 9.41
C LEU A 141 4.84 9.49 10.80
N MET A 142 3.80 10.32 10.91
CA MET A 142 3.23 10.74 12.19
C MET A 142 2.71 9.57 13.00
N ALA A 143 2.08 8.58 12.38
CA ALA A 143 1.62 7.39 13.08
C ALA A 143 2.78 6.64 13.77
N ALA A 144 3.91 6.51 13.09
CA ALA A 144 5.10 5.88 13.67
C ALA A 144 5.73 6.69 14.82
N ILE A 145 5.69 8.05 14.74
CA ILE A 145 6.17 8.95 15.78
C ILE A 145 5.20 9.00 16.95
N SER A 146 3.90 9.21 16.69
CA SER A 146 2.86 9.35 17.71
C SER A 146 2.65 8.07 18.52
N ALA A 147 2.92 6.92 17.94
CA ALA A 147 2.93 5.65 18.66
C ALA A 147 3.87 5.66 19.87
N ARG A 148 4.83 6.58 19.91
CA ARG A 148 5.80 6.71 21.00
C ARG A 148 5.52 7.86 21.95
N THR A 149 4.80 8.89 21.50
CA THR A 149 4.57 10.12 22.27
C THR A 149 3.27 10.10 23.05
N LEU A 150 2.26 9.37 22.56
CA LEU A 150 0.92 9.35 23.18
C LEU A 150 0.67 8.23 24.17
N GLY A 151 1.59 7.28 24.30
CA GLY A 151 1.49 6.14 25.20
C GLY A 151 2.10 4.87 24.60
N SER A 152 2.35 3.87 25.42
CA SER A 152 3.04 2.64 25.01
C SER A 152 2.10 1.61 24.36
N THR A 153 0.82 1.63 24.73
CA THR A 153 -0.21 0.72 24.23
C THR A 153 -1.39 1.47 23.63
N TRP A 154 -2.16 0.77 22.80
CA TRP A 154 -3.40 1.32 22.24
C TRP A 154 -4.37 1.79 23.35
N SER A 155 -4.53 1.03 24.42
CA SER A 155 -5.42 1.36 25.53
C SER A 155 -4.98 2.62 26.28
N GLU A 156 -3.67 2.76 26.49
CA GLU A 156 -3.07 3.93 27.13
C GLU A 156 -3.27 5.18 26.27
N GLN A 157 -2.96 5.10 24.98
CA GLN A 157 -3.19 6.20 24.04
C GLN A 157 -4.65 6.60 23.97
N ALA A 158 -5.55 5.62 23.88
CA ALA A 158 -6.98 5.86 23.87
C ALA A 158 -7.46 6.56 25.16
N SER A 159 -6.88 6.20 26.31
CA SER A 159 -7.19 6.82 27.60
C SER A 159 -6.64 8.25 27.69
N ASN A 160 -5.43 8.48 27.22
CA ASN A 160 -4.80 9.80 27.20
C ASN A 160 -5.59 10.76 26.30
N VAL A 161 -6.01 10.31 25.13
CA VAL A 161 -6.84 11.10 24.23
C VAL A 161 -8.20 11.44 24.85
N LYS A 162 -8.84 10.48 25.53
CA LYS A 162 -10.09 10.76 26.29
C LYS A 162 -9.88 11.83 27.36
N ALA A 163 -8.78 11.74 28.11
CA ALA A 163 -8.49 12.69 29.16
C ALA A 163 -8.23 14.10 28.62
N VAL A 164 -7.43 14.21 27.54
CA VAL A 164 -7.12 15.50 26.89
C VAL A 164 -8.37 16.17 26.32
N LEU A 165 -9.28 15.39 25.73
CA LEU A 165 -10.51 15.90 25.12
C LEU A 165 -11.69 16.01 26.11
N GLY A 166 -11.52 15.59 27.37
CA GLY A 166 -12.58 15.62 28.38
C GLY A 166 -13.76 14.70 28.07
N GLN A 167 -13.57 13.69 27.23
CA GLN A 167 -14.64 12.79 26.77
C GLN A 167 -14.74 11.54 27.65
N THR A 168 -15.95 11.03 27.83
CA THR A 168 -16.19 9.81 28.62
C THR A 168 -16.05 8.53 27.82
N SER A 169 -16.31 8.59 26.51
CA SER A 169 -16.18 7.44 25.62
C SER A 169 -15.05 7.61 24.60
N LEU A 170 -14.42 6.50 24.21
CA LEU A 170 -13.40 6.52 23.16
C LEU A 170 -14.00 6.91 21.80
N ARG A 171 -15.23 6.50 21.53
CA ARG A 171 -15.95 6.86 20.31
C ARG A 171 -16.11 8.38 20.20
N ASP A 172 -16.59 9.02 21.27
CA ASP A 172 -16.77 10.48 21.30
C ASP A 172 -15.42 11.20 21.22
N SER A 173 -14.39 10.66 21.85
CA SER A 173 -13.01 11.19 21.74
C SER A 173 -12.53 11.19 20.31
N VAL A 174 -12.75 10.09 19.60
CA VAL A 174 -12.38 9.97 18.19
C VAL A 174 -13.18 10.96 17.33
N TYR A 175 -14.49 11.10 17.58
CA TYR A 175 -15.30 12.10 16.88
C TYR A 175 -14.82 13.52 17.17
N GLU A 176 -14.50 13.82 18.43
CA GLU A 176 -14.04 15.14 18.83
C GLU A 176 -12.65 15.47 18.24
N MET A 177 -11.76 14.49 18.16
CA MET A 177 -10.47 14.65 17.46
C MET A 177 -10.64 15.02 15.99
N PHE A 178 -11.65 14.44 15.31
CA PHE A 178 -11.98 14.85 13.95
C PHE A 178 -12.52 16.26 13.86
N ARG A 179 -13.23 16.73 14.90
CA ARG A 179 -13.81 18.08 14.96
C ARG A 179 -12.79 19.14 15.36
N ASN A 180 -11.89 18.80 16.27
CA ASN A 180 -10.97 19.73 16.92
C ASN A 180 -9.52 19.21 16.89
N PRO A 181 -8.88 19.18 15.75
CA PRO A 181 -7.53 18.67 15.67
C PRO A 181 -6.49 19.64 16.27
N SER A 182 -5.80 19.25 17.33
CA SER A 182 -4.38 19.58 17.40
C SER A 182 -3.73 18.73 16.32
N PHE A 183 -3.13 19.36 15.34
CA PHE A 183 -2.79 18.67 14.09
C PHE A 183 -1.83 17.50 14.28
N ARG A 184 -0.86 17.66 15.15
CA ARG A 184 0.19 16.68 15.42
C ARG A 184 -0.35 15.38 16.00
N ASP A 185 -1.24 15.50 16.98
CA ASP A 185 -1.77 14.35 17.72
C ASP A 185 -2.85 13.62 16.93
N GLN A 186 -3.63 14.37 16.14
CA GLN A 186 -4.71 13.83 15.35
C GLN A 186 -4.24 12.93 14.22
N ALA A 187 -3.31 13.36 13.38
CA ALA A 187 -2.93 12.57 12.21
C ALA A 187 -2.28 11.25 12.59
N GLY A 188 -1.47 11.23 13.66
CA GLY A 188 -0.87 10.00 14.18
C GLY A 188 -1.89 9.07 14.79
N PHE A 189 -2.80 9.59 15.58
CA PHE A 189 -3.84 8.81 16.23
C PHE A 189 -4.84 8.24 15.22
N ASP A 190 -5.28 9.01 14.24
CA ASP A 190 -6.16 8.56 13.17
C ASP A 190 -5.60 7.34 12.46
N TYR A 191 -4.31 7.35 12.13
CA TYR A 191 -3.68 6.26 11.42
C TYR A 191 -3.43 5.03 12.28
N LEU A 192 -3.13 5.21 13.56
CA LEU A 192 -2.94 4.11 14.50
C LEU A 192 -4.26 3.52 14.97
N VAL A 193 -5.20 4.35 15.37
CA VAL A 193 -6.46 3.87 15.98
C VAL A 193 -7.52 3.61 14.94
N LEU A 194 -7.74 4.55 14.00
CA LEU A 194 -8.75 4.41 12.95
C LEU A 194 -8.24 3.63 11.75
N GLY A 195 -6.98 3.87 11.37
CA GLY A 195 -6.37 3.29 10.20
C GLY A 195 -6.03 1.80 10.36
N SER A 196 -5.93 1.28 11.59
CA SER A 196 -5.45 -0.09 11.85
C SER A 196 -4.16 -0.38 11.08
N ARG A 197 -3.19 0.56 11.13
CA ARG A 197 -1.93 0.48 10.37
C ARG A 197 -0.77 -0.02 11.23
N TRP A 198 -1.09 -0.82 12.24
CA TRP A 198 -0.13 -1.31 13.22
C TRP A 198 0.98 -2.13 12.59
N GLY A 199 0.67 -2.91 11.55
CA GLY A 199 1.63 -3.77 10.85
C GLY A 199 2.72 -3.02 10.07
N LEU A 200 2.57 -1.71 9.85
CA LEU A 200 3.63 -0.84 9.32
C LEU A 200 4.19 0.09 10.40
N SER A 201 3.32 0.85 11.07
CA SER A 201 3.75 1.94 11.96
C SER A 201 4.47 1.45 13.20
N VAL A 202 4.08 0.29 13.77
CA VAL A 202 4.73 -0.27 14.96
C VAL A 202 6.16 -0.76 14.67
N PRO A 203 6.40 -1.61 13.64
CA PRO A 203 7.78 -1.96 13.26
C PRO A 203 8.63 -0.74 12.93
N TYR A 204 8.06 0.22 12.21
CA TYR A 204 8.81 1.39 11.78
C TYR A 204 9.13 2.36 12.94
N SER A 205 8.28 2.45 13.95
CA SER A 205 8.57 3.19 15.17
C SER A 205 9.86 2.72 15.88
N GLN A 206 10.20 1.43 15.72
CA GLN A 206 11.46 0.90 16.26
C GLN A 206 12.66 1.37 15.43
N VAL A 207 12.51 1.52 14.12
CA VAL A 207 13.56 2.10 13.27
C VAL A 207 13.85 3.53 13.72
N ILE A 208 12.81 4.34 13.94
CA ILE A 208 12.94 5.70 14.47
C ILE A 208 13.60 5.70 15.86
N ARG A 209 13.26 4.73 16.71
CA ARG A 209 13.86 4.58 18.04
C ARG A 209 15.37 4.38 17.99
N PHE A 210 15.85 3.52 17.10
CA PHE A 210 17.27 3.14 17.02
C PHE A 210 18.10 4.16 16.26
N PHE A 211 17.53 4.82 15.24
CA PHE A 211 18.26 5.70 14.34
C PHE A 211 17.94 7.18 14.52
N GLY A 212 16.99 7.52 15.40
CA GLY A 212 16.56 8.89 15.63
C GLY A 212 15.46 9.38 14.67
N PRO A 213 14.98 10.62 14.86
CA PRO A 213 13.87 11.19 14.09
C PRO A 213 14.13 11.26 12.59
N GLU A 214 15.39 11.40 12.18
CA GLU A 214 15.81 11.42 10.77
C GLU A 214 15.36 10.15 10.02
N ALA A 215 15.32 9.00 10.71
CA ALA A 215 14.87 7.76 10.15
C ALA A 215 13.41 7.80 9.67
N SER A 216 12.58 8.72 10.17
CA SER A 216 11.22 8.92 9.67
C SER A 216 11.20 9.26 8.18
N LEU A 217 12.17 10.01 7.70
CA LEU A 217 12.29 10.41 6.29
C LEU A 217 12.72 9.25 5.38
N TRP A 218 13.23 8.14 5.93
CA TRP A 218 13.62 6.96 5.14
C TRP A 218 12.44 6.04 4.84
N GLU A 219 11.33 6.15 5.59
CA GLU A 219 10.18 5.24 5.51
C GLU A 219 9.64 5.08 4.09
N PRO A 220 9.35 6.15 3.34
CA PRO A 220 8.77 5.99 2.01
C PRO A 220 9.67 5.17 1.07
N GLY A 221 10.98 5.45 1.07
CA GLY A 221 11.94 4.73 0.24
C GLY A 221 12.10 3.26 0.64
N ILE A 222 12.15 2.96 1.94
CA ILE A 222 12.24 1.61 2.48
C ILE A 222 10.96 0.82 2.13
N VAL A 223 9.80 1.39 2.40
CA VAL A 223 8.50 0.74 2.13
C VAL A 223 8.36 0.43 0.65
N LEU A 224 8.68 1.38 -0.23
CA LEU A 224 8.61 1.15 -1.68
C LEU A 224 9.51 0.00 -2.10
N LEU A 225 10.78 0.04 -1.75
CA LEU A 225 11.74 -0.96 -2.19
C LEU A 225 11.40 -2.35 -1.65
N VAL A 226 11.11 -2.47 -0.35
CA VAL A 226 10.72 -3.77 0.25
C VAL A 226 9.46 -4.32 -0.41
N SER A 227 8.46 -3.47 -0.67
CA SER A 227 7.20 -3.89 -1.28
C SER A 227 7.37 -4.33 -2.73
N LEU A 228 8.16 -3.61 -3.54
CA LEU A 228 8.45 -4.03 -4.92
C LEU A 228 9.25 -5.33 -4.99
N LEU A 229 10.25 -5.49 -4.12
CA LEU A 229 11.02 -6.73 -4.01
C LEU A 229 10.13 -7.90 -3.57
N THR A 230 9.24 -7.66 -2.63
CA THR A 230 8.27 -8.65 -2.14
C THR A 230 7.31 -9.05 -3.26
N LEU A 231 6.71 -8.08 -3.94
CA LEU A 231 5.77 -8.33 -5.04
C LEU A 231 6.45 -9.09 -6.19
N ALA A 232 7.67 -8.68 -6.57
CA ALA A 232 8.46 -9.37 -7.59
C ALA A 232 8.72 -10.84 -7.21
N THR A 233 9.18 -11.07 -5.99
CA THR A 233 9.53 -12.42 -5.50
C THR A 233 8.28 -13.30 -5.38
N MET A 234 7.18 -12.76 -4.84
CA MET A 234 5.95 -13.51 -4.68
C MET A 234 5.29 -13.83 -6.02
N ALA A 235 5.23 -12.88 -6.95
CA ALA A 235 4.71 -13.12 -8.30
C ALA A 235 5.55 -14.16 -9.05
N PHE A 236 6.88 -14.07 -8.98
CA PHE A 236 7.78 -15.05 -9.59
C PHE A 236 7.62 -16.43 -8.98
N GLY A 237 7.70 -16.54 -7.66
CA GLY A 237 7.62 -17.82 -6.94
C GLY A 237 6.30 -18.53 -7.16
N LEU A 238 5.21 -17.78 -7.11
CA LEU A 238 3.87 -18.31 -7.36
C LEU A 238 3.75 -18.82 -8.80
N PHE A 239 4.21 -18.02 -9.77
CA PHE A 239 4.07 -18.38 -11.18
C PHE A 239 4.93 -19.56 -11.59
N THR A 240 6.10 -19.77 -10.98
CA THR A 240 6.95 -20.96 -11.24
C THR A 240 6.25 -22.26 -10.84
N VAL A 241 5.38 -22.22 -9.84
CA VAL A 241 4.58 -23.37 -9.42
C VAL A 241 3.47 -23.69 -10.43
N PHE A 242 2.81 -22.66 -10.96
CA PHE A 242 1.64 -22.85 -11.84
C PHE A 242 2.01 -23.11 -13.29
N SER A 243 2.94 -22.37 -13.86
CA SER A 243 3.26 -22.49 -15.30
C SER A 243 4.46 -23.36 -15.60
N LYS A 244 5.28 -23.67 -14.60
CA LYS A 244 6.59 -24.34 -14.76
C LYS A 244 7.55 -23.59 -15.72
N SER A 245 7.23 -22.35 -16.09
CA SER A 245 8.00 -21.49 -17.00
C SER A 245 8.61 -20.33 -16.23
N SER A 246 9.93 -20.31 -16.11
CA SER A 246 10.63 -19.20 -15.45
C SER A 246 10.58 -17.91 -16.26
N THR A 247 10.55 -17.99 -17.59
CA THR A 247 10.37 -16.82 -18.45
C THR A 247 9.02 -16.16 -18.22
N ALA A 248 7.95 -16.95 -18.19
CA ALA A 248 6.63 -16.43 -17.88
C ALA A 248 6.54 -15.86 -16.45
N ALA A 249 7.23 -16.48 -15.50
CA ALA A 249 7.34 -15.96 -14.14
C ALA A 249 8.06 -14.59 -14.10
N THR A 250 9.16 -14.44 -14.84
CA THR A 250 9.90 -13.17 -14.98
C THR A 250 8.99 -12.07 -15.54
N VAL A 251 8.34 -12.37 -16.68
CA VAL A 251 7.43 -11.42 -17.35
C VAL A 251 6.28 -11.00 -16.42
N THR A 252 5.66 -11.98 -15.75
CA THR A 252 4.58 -11.69 -14.77
C THR A 252 5.06 -10.78 -13.66
N SER A 253 6.23 -11.07 -13.10
CA SER A 253 6.80 -10.26 -12.02
C SER A 253 7.08 -8.83 -12.48
N ILE A 254 7.67 -8.63 -13.66
CA ILE A 254 7.93 -7.32 -14.24
C ILE A 254 6.62 -6.54 -14.42
N ILE A 255 5.59 -7.16 -14.99
CA ILE A 255 4.29 -6.52 -15.19
C ILE A 255 3.65 -6.13 -13.84
N CYS A 256 3.70 -7.02 -12.84
CA CYS A 256 3.12 -6.73 -11.53
C CYS A 256 3.79 -5.53 -10.83
N ILE A 257 5.13 -5.47 -10.81
CA ILE A 257 5.84 -4.36 -10.16
C ILE A 257 5.84 -3.07 -11.00
N SER A 258 5.58 -3.18 -12.30
CA SER A 258 5.47 -2.06 -13.22
C SER A 258 4.04 -1.54 -13.39
N ASN A 259 3.11 -1.97 -12.53
CA ASN A 259 1.75 -1.50 -12.58
C ASN A 259 1.68 0.01 -12.28
N ALA A 260 1.21 0.80 -13.25
CA ALA A 260 1.18 2.26 -13.14
C ALA A 260 0.30 2.73 -11.97
N ALA A 261 -0.84 2.05 -11.70
CA ALA A 261 -1.70 2.39 -10.58
C ALA A 261 -0.99 2.18 -9.22
N LEU A 262 -0.17 1.13 -9.09
CA LEU A 262 0.65 0.89 -7.91
C LEU A 262 1.65 2.03 -7.67
N ILE A 263 2.35 2.46 -8.72
CA ILE A 263 3.35 3.52 -8.62
C ILE A 263 2.71 4.85 -8.23
N VAL A 264 1.61 5.21 -8.87
CA VAL A 264 0.86 6.42 -8.52
C VAL A 264 0.34 6.34 -7.09
N GLN A 265 -0.17 5.18 -6.66
CA GLN A 265 -0.65 5.02 -5.28
C GLN A 265 0.46 5.23 -4.26
N PHE A 266 1.69 4.76 -4.56
CA PHE A 266 2.84 5.02 -3.73
C PHE A 266 3.14 6.53 -3.64
N PHE A 267 3.22 7.23 -4.78
CA PHE A 267 3.49 8.67 -4.80
C PHE A 267 2.37 9.51 -4.17
N ASN A 268 1.15 8.98 -4.09
CA ASN A 268 0.05 9.59 -3.33
C ASN A 268 0.14 9.33 -1.82
N GLY A 269 1.20 8.66 -1.34
CA GLY A 269 1.44 8.42 0.08
C GLY A 269 0.82 7.16 0.65
N GLY A 270 0.32 6.26 -0.19
CA GLY A 270 -0.32 5.02 0.21
C GLY A 270 0.64 3.95 0.77
N LEU A 271 1.55 4.31 1.71
CA LEU A 271 2.60 3.43 2.22
C LEU A 271 2.04 2.13 2.83
N SER A 272 1.01 2.23 3.67
CA SER A 272 0.36 1.06 4.26
C SER A 272 -0.33 0.19 3.21
N GLN A 273 -0.87 0.81 2.15
CA GLN A 273 -1.48 0.11 1.03
C GLN A 273 -0.44 -0.71 0.27
N VAL A 274 0.70 -0.10 -0.04
CA VAL A 274 1.80 -0.77 -0.76
C VAL A 274 2.42 -1.86 0.12
N TRP A 275 2.57 -1.63 1.42
CA TRP A 275 3.05 -2.62 2.38
C TRP A 275 2.14 -3.83 2.50
N SER A 276 0.81 -3.64 2.38
CA SER A 276 -0.18 -4.71 2.44
C SER A 276 -0.22 -5.64 1.21
N LEU A 277 0.51 -5.33 0.14
CA LEU A 277 0.56 -6.15 -1.09
C LEU A 277 1.02 -7.59 -0.82
N ALA A 278 1.86 -7.82 0.20
CA ALA A 278 2.22 -9.17 0.63
C ALA A 278 0.99 -10.00 1.03
N GLY A 279 0.03 -9.41 1.74
CA GLY A 279 -1.22 -10.06 2.12
C GLY A 279 -2.12 -10.33 0.92
N ILE A 280 -2.18 -9.40 -0.04
CA ILE A 280 -2.96 -9.58 -1.27
C ILE A 280 -2.41 -10.73 -2.11
N MET A 281 -1.10 -10.75 -2.32
CA MET A 281 -0.44 -11.85 -3.00
C MET A 281 -0.60 -13.18 -2.25
N GLY A 282 -0.70 -13.13 -0.93
CA GLY A 282 -0.99 -14.27 -0.09
C GLY A 282 -2.42 -14.82 -0.29
N ILE A 283 -3.45 -13.97 -0.36
CA ILE A 283 -4.82 -14.40 -0.71
C ILE A 283 -4.84 -15.03 -2.11
N PHE A 284 -4.16 -14.40 -3.05
CA PHE A 284 -4.04 -14.94 -4.40
C PHE A 284 -3.33 -16.31 -4.39
N THR A 285 -2.24 -16.45 -3.62
CA THR A 285 -1.54 -17.73 -3.43
C THR A 285 -2.48 -18.77 -2.84
N THR A 286 -3.28 -18.40 -1.86
CA THR A 286 -4.27 -19.28 -1.22
C THR A 286 -5.28 -19.80 -2.25
N LEU A 287 -5.87 -18.92 -3.06
CA LEU A 287 -6.82 -19.30 -4.12
C LEU A 287 -6.17 -20.22 -5.16
N ALA A 288 -4.98 -19.87 -5.59
CA ALA A 288 -4.24 -20.67 -6.57
C ALA A 288 -3.86 -22.05 -6.02
N LEU A 289 -3.52 -22.16 -4.73
CA LEU A 289 -3.28 -23.44 -4.07
C LEU A 289 -4.58 -24.28 -3.95
N LEU A 290 -5.73 -23.66 -3.71
CA LEU A 290 -7.02 -24.37 -3.72
C LEU A 290 -7.32 -24.98 -5.11
N ILE A 291 -7.05 -24.23 -6.17
CA ILE A 291 -7.18 -24.70 -7.56
C ILE A 291 -6.21 -25.87 -7.81
N GLN A 292 -4.93 -25.70 -7.45
CA GLN A 292 -3.90 -26.74 -7.67
C GLN A 292 -4.18 -28.01 -6.86
N ARG A 293 -4.66 -27.86 -5.64
CA ARG A 293 -5.06 -29.00 -4.80
C ARG A 293 -6.09 -29.89 -5.50
N ARG A 294 -7.03 -29.31 -6.24
CA ARG A 294 -8.06 -30.06 -6.97
C ARG A 294 -7.53 -30.71 -8.25
N ARG A 295 -6.40 -30.23 -8.75
CA ARG A 295 -5.72 -30.79 -9.93
C ARG A 295 -4.67 -31.83 -9.57
N ALA A 296 -4.23 -31.88 -8.32
CA ALA A 296 -3.21 -32.81 -7.87
C ALA A 296 -3.75 -34.23 -7.76
N GLU A 297 -2.98 -35.22 -8.20
CA GLU A 297 -3.30 -36.65 -8.02
C GLU A 297 -3.41 -37.03 -6.54
N ALA A 298 -2.53 -36.43 -5.71
CA ALA A 298 -2.57 -36.54 -4.26
C ALA A 298 -2.85 -35.14 -3.65
N PRO A 299 -4.10 -34.82 -3.31
CA PRO A 299 -4.46 -33.53 -2.78
C PRO A 299 -3.91 -33.33 -1.36
N PHE A 300 -3.17 -32.25 -1.16
CA PHE A 300 -2.71 -31.84 0.18
C PHE A 300 -3.85 -31.29 1.05
N SER A 301 -3.61 -31.24 2.37
CA SER A 301 -4.63 -30.86 3.35
C SER A 301 -5.11 -29.41 3.17
N LEU A 302 -6.42 -29.16 3.32
CA LEU A 302 -6.99 -27.81 3.38
C LEU A 302 -6.42 -26.99 4.54
N ARG A 303 -6.00 -27.64 5.65
CA ARG A 303 -5.36 -26.95 6.78
C ARG A 303 -4.07 -26.25 6.36
N VAL A 304 -3.29 -26.88 5.48
CA VAL A 304 -2.05 -26.29 4.93
C VAL A 304 -2.38 -25.03 4.15
N VAL A 305 -3.42 -25.03 3.32
CA VAL A 305 -3.87 -23.85 2.59
C VAL A 305 -4.44 -22.80 3.52
N GLY A 306 -5.14 -23.22 4.58
CA GLY A 306 -5.67 -22.33 5.62
C GLY A 306 -4.60 -21.51 6.32
N VAL A 307 -3.38 -22.03 6.48
CA VAL A 307 -2.24 -21.28 7.06
C VAL A 307 -1.83 -20.12 6.14
N PHE A 308 -1.83 -20.30 4.82
CA PHE A 308 -1.61 -19.20 3.87
C PHE A 308 -2.73 -18.16 3.96
N GLY A 309 -3.98 -18.60 4.02
CA GLY A 309 -5.14 -17.72 4.18
C GLY A 309 -5.07 -16.90 5.47
N PHE A 310 -4.76 -17.54 6.60
CA PHE A 310 -4.60 -16.87 7.88
C PHE A 310 -3.49 -15.81 7.85
N ALA A 311 -2.30 -16.17 7.36
CA ALA A 311 -1.17 -15.25 7.24
C ALA A 311 -1.54 -14.04 6.37
N SER A 312 -2.24 -14.26 5.27
CA SER A 312 -2.66 -13.22 4.35
C SER A 312 -3.67 -12.24 4.99
N TRP A 313 -4.71 -12.77 5.62
CA TRP A 313 -5.72 -11.97 6.30
C TRP A 313 -5.11 -11.17 7.46
N LEU A 314 -4.17 -11.75 8.20
CA LEU A 314 -3.51 -11.07 9.32
C LEU A 314 -2.69 -9.87 8.84
N ILE A 315 -1.92 -10.02 7.76
CA ILE A 315 -1.18 -8.90 7.16
C ILE A 315 -2.14 -7.78 6.74
N LEU A 316 -3.18 -8.12 6.00
CA LEU A 316 -4.15 -7.14 5.50
C LEU A 316 -4.85 -6.42 6.63
N TYR A 317 -5.33 -7.16 7.61
CA TYR A 317 -6.09 -6.62 8.73
C TYR A 317 -5.25 -5.73 9.64
N ALA A 318 -4.01 -6.14 9.93
CA ALA A 318 -3.12 -5.37 10.77
C ALA A 318 -2.46 -4.16 10.05
N THR A 319 -2.30 -4.23 8.73
CA THR A 319 -1.58 -3.21 7.97
C THR A 319 -2.50 -2.21 7.29
N TYR A 320 -3.60 -2.69 6.71
CA TYR A 320 -4.53 -1.83 5.97
C TYR A 320 -5.91 -2.49 5.83
N VAL A 321 -6.78 -2.18 6.75
CA VAL A 321 -8.10 -2.83 6.86
C VAL A 321 -8.99 -2.61 5.63
N ASP A 322 -8.85 -1.49 4.92
CA ASP A 322 -9.60 -1.24 3.69
C ASP A 322 -9.27 -2.28 2.60
N ALA A 323 -8.01 -2.76 2.55
CA ALA A 323 -7.64 -3.85 1.66
C ALA A 323 -8.35 -5.16 2.03
N ALA A 324 -8.53 -5.43 3.34
CA ALA A 324 -9.30 -6.59 3.78
C ALA A 324 -10.77 -6.51 3.32
N ILE A 325 -11.38 -5.32 3.37
CA ILE A 325 -12.75 -5.08 2.87
C ILE A 325 -12.83 -5.30 1.35
N ILE A 326 -11.89 -4.74 0.59
CA ILE A 326 -11.83 -4.92 -0.87
C ILE A 326 -11.68 -6.40 -1.24
N LEU A 327 -10.83 -7.13 -0.51
CA LEU A 327 -10.67 -8.56 -0.77
C LEU A 327 -11.84 -9.40 -0.28
N ALA A 328 -12.54 -9.00 0.78
CA ALA A 328 -13.81 -9.62 1.15
C ALA A 328 -14.83 -9.48 0.00
N MET A 329 -14.93 -8.31 -0.62
CA MET A 329 -15.76 -8.09 -1.82
C MET A 329 -15.31 -9.00 -2.96
N PHE A 330 -14.00 -9.10 -3.23
CA PHE A 330 -13.46 -10.00 -4.24
C PHE A 330 -13.84 -11.47 -3.97
N ILE A 331 -13.74 -11.92 -2.72
CA ILE A 331 -14.12 -13.28 -2.33
C ILE A 331 -15.62 -13.49 -2.50
N CYS A 332 -16.45 -12.55 -2.08
CA CYS A 332 -17.91 -12.63 -2.28
C CYS A 332 -18.28 -12.75 -3.76
N ILE A 333 -17.58 -12.03 -4.65
CA ILE A 333 -17.78 -12.14 -6.11
C ILE A 333 -17.22 -13.48 -6.64
N SER A 334 -16.14 -14.00 -6.04
CA SER A 334 -15.56 -15.29 -6.46
C SER A 334 -16.50 -16.47 -6.21
N LEU A 335 -17.30 -16.42 -5.15
CA LEU A 335 -18.20 -17.52 -4.77
C LEU A 335 -19.19 -17.88 -5.89
N PRO A 336 -20.03 -16.97 -6.42
CA PRO A 336 -20.92 -17.31 -7.53
C PRO A 336 -20.16 -17.75 -8.77
N VAL A 337 -19.05 -17.10 -9.11
CA VAL A 337 -18.26 -17.48 -10.29
C VAL A 337 -17.80 -18.94 -10.18
N TYR A 338 -17.20 -19.34 -9.05
CA TYR A 338 -16.75 -20.72 -8.85
C TYR A 338 -17.89 -21.70 -8.64
N TYR A 339 -19.03 -21.28 -8.11
CA TYR A 339 -20.22 -22.14 -8.04
C TYR A 339 -20.63 -22.67 -9.43
N PHE A 340 -20.57 -21.82 -10.45
CA PHE A 340 -20.90 -22.20 -11.83
C PHE A 340 -19.75 -22.90 -12.57
N VAL A 341 -18.50 -22.52 -12.29
CA VAL A 341 -17.33 -23.06 -12.99
C VAL A 341 -16.84 -24.37 -12.36
N ASN A 342 -16.67 -24.40 -11.04
CA ASN A 342 -16.12 -25.54 -10.32
C ASN A 342 -16.61 -25.57 -8.86
N LYS A 343 -17.69 -26.33 -8.61
CA LYS A 343 -18.29 -26.49 -7.28
C LYS A 343 -17.33 -27.00 -6.21
N ALA A 344 -16.34 -27.81 -6.59
CA ALA A 344 -15.37 -28.33 -5.62
C ALA A 344 -14.42 -27.23 -5.12
N VAL A 345 -13.94 -26.35 -6.02
CA VAL A 345 -13.15 -25.18 -5.67
C VAL A 345 -13.99 -24.18 -4.87
N PHE A 346 -15.25 -23.95 -5.26
CA PHE A 346 -16.20 -23.13 -4.48
C PHE A 346 -16.30 -23.59 -3.02
N MET A 347 -16.51 -24.90 -2.79
CA MET A 347 -16.61 -25.44 -1.44
C MET A 347 -15.30 -25.31 -0.64
N ASP A 348 -14.16 -25.40 -1.30
CA ASP A 348 -12.86 -25.21 -0.66
C ASP A 348 -12.62 -23.73 -0.32
N ILE A 349 -12.98 -22.78 -1.19
CA ILE A 349 -12.94 -21.34 -0.91
C ILE A 349 -13.81 -21.02 0.32
N LEU A 350 -15.05 -21.49 0.33
CA LEU A 350 -16.00 -21.25 1.42
C LEU A 350 -15.50 -21.79 2.77
N LYS A 351 -14.78 -22.92 2.76
CA LYS A 351 -14.21 -23.52 3.98
C LYS A 351 -12.92 -22.84 4.44
N VAL A 352 -12.12 -22.29 3.55
CA VAL A 352 -10.78 -21.80 3.90
C VAL A 352 -10.78 -20.30 4.17
N LEU A 353 -11.23 -19.49 3.24
CA LEU A 353 -11.03 -18.04 3.33
C LEU A 353 -11.85 -17.36 4.44
N PRO A 354 -13.17 -17.64 4.60
CA PRO A 354 -13.94 -17.05 5.70
C PRO A 354 -13.45 -17.53 7.07
N LEU A 355 -13.13 -18.83 7.23
CA LEU A 355 -12.63 -19.35 8.50
C LEU A 355 -11.26 -18.75 8.87
N SER A 356 -10.38 -18.56 7.87
CA SER A 356 -9.09 -17.88 8.09
C SER A 356 -9.29 -16.44 8.52
N GLY A 357 -10.24 -15.72 7.94
CA GLY A 357 -10.58 -14.34 8.34
C GLY A 357 -11.12 -14.29 9.77
N LEU A 358 -12.07 -15.15 10.11
CA LEU A 358 -12.61 -15.25 11.48
C LEU A 358 -11.52 -15.61 12.50
N ALA A 359 -10.60 -16.50 12.15
CA ALA A 359 -9.47 -16.83 13.01
C ALA A 359 -8.55 -15.63 13.26
N VAL A 360 -8.37 -14.75 12.28
CA VAL A 360 -7.59 -13.49 12.46
C VAL A 360 -8.32 -12.54 13.41
N LEU A 361 -9.63 -12.37 13.26
CA LEU A 361 -10.42 -11.52 14.17
C LEU A 361 -10.30 -12.02 15.63
N ALA A 362 -10.32 -13.33 15.82
CA ALA A 362 -10.13 -13.93 17.14
C ALA A 362 -8.69 -13.82 17.66
N ALA A 363 -7.69 -13.87 16.78
CA ALA A 363 -6.28 -13.75 17.14
C ALA A 363 -5.83 -12.30 17.43
N ALA A 364 -6.61 -11.31 16.99
CA ALA A 364 -6.32 -9.88 17.16
C ALA A 364 -7.48 -9.14 17.86
N PRO A 365 -7.87 -9.51 19.10
CA PRO A 365 -9.10 -9.01 19.72
C PRO A 365 -9.08 -7.50 19.96
N VAL A 366 -7.94 -6.92 20.37
CA VAL A 366 -7.82 -5.48 20.59
C VAL A 366 -7.96 -4.71 19.28
N LEU A 367 -7.32 -5.19 18.21
CA LEU A 367 -7.45 -4.59 16.88
C LEU A 367 -8.89 -4.71 16.36
N THR A 368 -9.54 -5.84 16.63
CA THR A 368 -10.94 -6.07 16.25
C THR A 368 -11.86 -5.10 17.00
N TYR A 369 -11.65 -4.92 18.29
CA TYR A 369 -12.39 -3.95 19.08
C TYR A 369 -12.18 -2.52 18.56
N ALA A 370 -10.93 -2.10 18.32
CA ALA A 370 -10.62 -0.80 17.73
C ALA A 370 -11.31 -0.58 16.37
N THR A 371 -11.32 -1.61 15.53
CA THR A 371 -11.98 -1.55 14.21
C THR A 371 -13.49 -1.41 14.34
N ILE A 372 -14.13 -2.12 15.27
CA ILE A 372 -15.57 -2.04 15.50
C ILE A 372 -15.98 -0.64 15.97
N ILE A 373 -15.27 -0.06 16.94
CA ILE A 373 -15.57 1.28 17.45
C ILE A 373 -15.48 2.34 16.36
N THR A 374 -14.51 2.16 15.43
CA THR A 374 -14.22 3.14 14.39
C THR A 374 -14.97 2.86 13.07
N PHE A 375 -15.78 1.79 13.02
CA PHE A 375 -16.43 1.33 11.80
C PHE A 375 -17.35 2.41 11.18
N ASP A 376 -18.14 3.09 11.98
CA ASP A 376 -19.05 4.15 11.51
C ASP A 376 -18.27 5.31 10.88
N LEU A 377 -17.14 5.69 11.47
CA LEU A 377 -16.27 6.74 10.94
C LEU A 377 -15.67 6.35 9.60
N ARG A 378 -15.25 5.09 9.47
CA ARG A 378 -14.75 4.56 8.18
C ARG A 378 -15.84 4.54 7.13
N LEU A 379 -17.06 4.15 7.53
CA LEU A 379 -18.20 4.13 6.62
C LEU A 379 -18.54 5.55 6.14
N GLN A 380 -18.55 6.53 7.05
CA GLN A 380 -18.76 7.94 6.71
C GLN A 380 -17.64 8.47 5.81
N ALA A 381 -16.38 8.14 6.12
CA ALA A 381 -15.24 8.48 5.28
C ALA A 381 -15.31 7.85 3.88
N ALA A 382 -15.96 6.71 3.75
CA ALA A 382 -16.22 6.07 2.47
C ALA A 382 -17.40 6.65 1.69
N GLN A 383 -18.30 7.40 2.35
CA GLN A 383 -19.50 8.03 1.78
C GLN A 383 -19.21 9.49 1.41
N GLY A 384 -18.25 9.76 0.56
CA GLY A 384 -17.99 11.13 0.13
C GLY A 384 -18.77 11.53 -1.10
N THR A 385 -19.02 12.83 -1.24
CA THR A 385 -19.66 13.43 -2.41
C THR A 385 -18.85 13.20 -3.67
N GLY A 386 -19.45 12.59 -4.68
CA GLY A 386 -18.82 12.25 -5.94
C GLY A 386 -18.23 13.47 -6.65
N THR A 387 -16.95 13.39 -6.97
CA THR A 387 -16.32 14.32 -7.89
C THR A 387 -16.54 13.86 -9.34
N ALA A 388 -16.49 14.82 -10.23
CA ALA A 388 -16.82 14.64 -11.65
C ALA A 388 -16.18 13.39 -12.28
N ALA A 389 -17.00 12.66 -13.03
CA ALA A 389 -16.64 11.44 -13.75
C ALA A 389 -15.45 11.59 -14.72
N SER A 390 -15.08 12.83 -15.07
CA SER A 390 -14.00 13.16 -15.99
C SER A 390 -12.58 12.79 -15.52
N LEU A 391 -12.42 12.47 -14.22
CA LEU A 391 -11.12 12.15 -13.61
C LEU A 391 -10.87 10.65 -13.42
N TRP A 392 -11.80 9.81 -13.88
CA TRP A 392 -11.74 8.38 -13.61
C TRP A 392 -10.98 7.63 -14.69
N PRO A 393 -10.03 6.74 -14.33
CA PRO A 393 -9.54 5.78 -15.28
C PRO A 393 -10.68 4.83 -15.66
N PHE A 394 -10.86 4.60 -16.95
CA PHE A 394 -11.79 3.57 -17.39
C PHE A 394 -11.34 2.20 -16.88
N PRO A 395 -12.26 1.23 -16.69
CA PRO A 395 -11.89 -0.13 -16.28
C PRO A 395 -10.78 -0.75 -17.15
N SER A 396 -10.75 -0.39 -18.45
CA SER A 396 -9.72 -0.81 -19.39
C SER A 396 -8.32 -0.27 -19.05
N GLU A 397 -8.24 0.94 -18.51
CA GLU A 397 -6.99 1.59 -18.13
C GLU A 397 -6.50 1.11 -16.74
N SER A 398 -7.44 0.66 -15.91
CA SER A 398 -7.20 0.30 -14.51
C SER A 398 -6.37 -0.98 -14.32
N LEU A 399 -6.15 -1.76 -15.39
CA LEU A 399 -5.24 -2.90 -15.35
C LEU A 399 -3.76 -2.49 -15.22
N GLY A 400 -3.45 -1.21 -15.41
CA GLY A 400 -2.14 -0.64 -15.12
C GLY A 400 -1.05 -0.97 -16.14
N PHE A 401 -1.41 -1.45 -17.34
CA PHE A 401 -0.45 -1.68 -18.42
C PHE A 401 0.10 -0.39 -19.02
N ILE A 402 -0.70 0.67 -18.97
CA ILE A 402 -0.36 1.98 -19.52
C ILE A 402 -0.55 3.00 -18.40
N ASP A 403 0.35 3.97 -18.34
CA ASP A 403 0.26 5.06 -17.39
C ASP A 403 -0.76 6.11 -17.85
N VAL A 404 -1.93 6.03 -17.27
CA VAL A 404 -2.99 7.05 -17.39
C VAL A 404 -3.17 7.84 -16.09
N PHE A 405 -2.48 7.44 -15.03
CA PHE A 405 -2.65 8.01 -13.70
C PHE A 405 -1.73 9.20 -13.44
N SER A 406 -0.56 9.24 -14.07
CA SER A 406 0.40 10.34 -13.91
C SER A 406 0.12 11.51 -14.85
N LEU A 407 -0.83 11.35 -15.79
CA LEU A 407 -1.23 12.44 -16.69
C LEU A 407 -2.22 13.34 -15.95
N PRO A 408 -2.06 14.67 -16.03
CA PRO A 408 -3.10 15.59 -15.61
C PRO A 408 -4.42 15.18 -16.27
N SER A 409 -5.49 15.19 -15.52
CA SER A 409 -6.83 14.75 -15.95
C SER A 409 -7.34 15.37 -17.26
N ALA A 410 -6.73 16.45 -17.70
CA ALA A 410 -7.04 17.16 -18.94
C ALA A 410 -6.42 16.52 -20.20
N VAL A 411 -5.51 15.55 -20.09
CA VAL A 411 -4.73 15.06 -21.24
C VAL A 411 -4.81 13.54 -21.39
N ARG A 412 -6.00 12.99 -21.30
CA ARG A 412 -6.23 11.61 -21.78
C ARG A 412 -6.23 11.61 -23.29
N SER A 413 -5.24 10.97 -23.90
CA SER A 413 -5.28 10.81 -25.34
C SER A 413 -6.29 9.71 -25.70
N PRO A 414 -7.12 9.94 -26.75
CA PRO A 414 -8.02 8.90 -27.25
C PRO A 414 -7.31 7.60 -27.60
N GLU A 415 -6.03 7.69 -27.99
CA GLU A 415 -5.19 6.56 -28.38
C GLU A 415 -4.89 5.65 -27.18
N THR A 416 -4.55 6.21 -26.01
CA THR A 416 -4.30 5.42 -24.80
C THR A 416 -5.55 4.71 -24.32
N ALA A 417 -6.70 5.38 -24.38
CA ALA A 417 -8.00 4.79 -24.05
C ALA A 417 -8.36 3.65 -25.02
N ALA A 418 -8.13 3.84 -26.32
CA ALA A 418 -8.37 2.81 -27.34
C ALA A 418 -7.48 1.58 -27.15
N VAL A 419 -6.18 1.77 -26.91
CA VAL A 419 -5.24 0.66 -26.63
C VAL A 419 -5.66 -0.08 -25.37
N GLY A 420 -5.97 0.63 -24.29
CA GLY A 420 -6.47 0.04 -23.04
C GLY A 420 -7.74 -0.78 -23.24
N PHE A 421 -8.68 -0.26 -24.04
CA PHE A 421 -9.93 -0.95 -24.38
C PHE A 421 -9.67 -2.24 -25.16
N VAL A 422 -8.83 -2.21 -26.21
CA VAL A 422 -8.49 -3.38 -27.02
C VAL A 422 -7.80 -4.45 -26.17
N LEU A 423 -6.85 -4.08 -25.32
CA LEU A 423 -6.19 -5.00 -24.42
C LEU A 423 -7.19 -5.66 -23.45
N THR A 424 -8.04 -4.88 -22.81
CA THR A 424 -9.03 -5.39 -21.85
C THR A 424 -10.07 -6.28 -22.54
N ALA A 425 -10.58 -5.87 -23.71
CA ALA A 425 -11.51 -6.68 -24.50
C ALA A 425 -10.87 -8.03 -24.91
N SER A 426 -9.60 -8.02 -25.31
CA SER A 426 -8.85 -9.22 -25.65
C SER A 426 -8.68 -10.16 -24.44
N ILE A 427 -8.39 -9.60 -23.24
CA ILE A 427 -8.29 -10.34 -22.00
C ILE A 427 -9.64 -10.96 -21.64
N ILE A 428 -10.73 -10.17 -21.66
CA ILE A 428 -12.09 -10.65 -21.38
C ILE A 428 -12.46 -11.77 -22.34
N TRP A 429 -12.29 -11.57 -23.64
CA TRP A 429 -12.60 -12.57 -24.64
C TRP A 429 -11.86 -13.88 -24.39
N LEU A 430 -10.56 -13.82 -24.09
CA LEU A 430 -9.76 -15.01 -23.82
C LEU A 430 -10.22 -15.74 -22.55
N LEU A 431 -10.48 -14.99 -21.48
CA LEU A 431 -10.96 -15.54 -20.20
C LEU A 431 -12.31 -16.23 -20.37
N VAL A 432 -13.28 -15.56 -21.00
CA VAL A 432 -14.62 -16.09 -21.27
C VAL A 432 -14.54 -17.33 -22.15
N LYS A 433 -13.76 -17.29 -23.23
CA LYS A 433 -13.57 -18.44 -24.13
C LYS A 433 -13.00 -19.65 -23.40
N ARG A 434 -12.13 -19.46 -22.40
CA ARG A 434 -11.56 -20.58 -21.63
C ARG A 434 -12.56 -21.15 -20.64
N VAL A 435 -13.36 -20.32 -19.98
CA VAL A 435 -14.42 -20.78 -19.07
C VAL A 435 -15.51 -21.54 -19.83
N THR A 436 -15.99 -20.98 -20.93
CA THR A 436 -17.08 -21.59 -21.72
C THR A 436 -16.69 -22.94 -22.32
N LYS A 437 -15.44 -23.12 -22.70
CA LYS A 437 -14.93 -24.41 -23.21
C LYS A 437 -14.64 -25.43 -22.13
N ARG A 438 -14.82 -25.10 -20.85
CA ARG A 438 -14.51 -25.94 -19.67
C ARG A 438 -13.15 -26.63 -19.74
N ASN A 439 -12.16 -25.94 -20.24
CA ASN A 439 -10.79 -26.42 -20.34
C ASN A 439 -10.17 -26.52 -18.93
N ILE A 440 -9.06 -27.26 -18.83
CA ILE A 440 -8.26 -27.37 -17.59
C ILE A 440 -7.94 -26.03 -16.94
N ASP A 441 -7.87 -24.97 -17.74
CA ASP A 441 -7.55 -23.60 -17.29
C ASP A 441 -8.77 -22.77 -16.89
N ALA A 442 -9.98 -23.37 -16.92
CA ALA A 442 -11.22 -22.66 -16.58
C ALA A 442 -11.20 -22.05 -15.17
N ASP A 443 -10.55 -22.73 -14.22
CA ASP A 443 -10.44 -22.22 -12.85
C ASP A 443 -9.58 -20.95 -12.74
N PHE A 444 -8.46 -20.85 -13.50
CA PHE A 444 -7.66 -19.63 -13.55
C PHE A 444 -8.37 -18.54 -14.36
N ALA A 445 -9.11 -18.92 -15.39
CA ALA A 445 -9.95 -17.97 -16.12
C ALA A 445 -11.07 -17.40 -15.22
N ALA A 446 -11.67 -18.24 -14.38
CA ALA A 446 -12.65 -17.82 -13.38
C ALA A 446 -12.04 -16.81 -12.39
N LEU A 447 -10.79 -17.02 -11.96
CA LEU A 447 -10.08 -16.08 -11.10
C LEU A 447 -9.89 -14.72 -11.77
N GLY A 448 -9.48 -14.69 -13.03
CA GLY A 448 -9.37 -13.46 -13.83
C GLY A 448 -10.72 -12.76 -14.02
N ILE A 449 -11.79 -13.50 -14.31
CA ILE A 449 -13.15 -12.96 -14.43
C ILE A 449 -13.61 -12.37 -13.09
N THR A 450 -13.36 -13.04 -11.98
CA THR A 450 -13.68 -12.52 -10.64
C THR A 450 -13.00 -11.17 -10.42
N GLY A 451 -11.72 -11.05 -10.78
CA GLY A 451 -10.99 -9.80 -10.68
C GLY A 451 -11.62 -8.68 -11.51
N LEU A 452 -11.93 -8.95 -12.78
CA LEU A 452 -12.59 -7.98 -13.65
C LEU A 452 -13.98 -7.57 -13.14
N LEU A 453 -14.77 -8.52 -12.64
CA LEU A 453 -16.07 -8.22 -12.03
C LEU A 453 -15.92 -7.37 -10.76
N THR A 454 -14.91 -7.63 -9.94
CA THR A 454 -14.63 -6.83 -8.75
C THR A 454 -14.26 -5.39 -9.13
N MET A 455 -13.44 -5.21 -10.15
CA MET A 455 -13.11 -3.89 -10.68
C MET A 455 -14.34 -3.19 -11.25
N LEU A 456 -15.19 -3.91 -11.99
CA LEU A 456 -16.42 -3.35 -12.54
C LEU A 456 -17.41 -2.93 -11.43
N VAL A 457 -17.61 -3.77 -10.42
CA VAL A 457 -18.48 -3.45 -9.26
C VAL A 457 -17.92 -2.24 -8.53
N GLY A 458 -16.62 -2.21 -8.27
CA GLY A 458 -15.96 -1.04 -7.67
C GLY A 458 -16.15 0.23 -8.48
N PHE A 459 -16.02 0.15 -9.81
CA PHE A 459 -16.27 1.27 -10.72
C PHE A 459 -17.72 1.76 -10.63
N VAL A 460 -18.69 0.86 -10.72
CA VAL A 460 -20.11 1.22 -10.64
C VAL A 460 -20.47 1.84 -9.30
N LEU A 461 -20.03 1.25 -8.19
CA LEU A 461 -20.28 1.79 -6.85
C LEU A 461 -19.67 3.18 -6.66
N SER A 462 -18.48 3.39 -7.19
CA SER A 462 -17.83 4.67 -7.14
C SER A 462 -18.50 5.70 -8.07
N TYR A 463 -18.83 5.31 -9.31
CA TYR A 463 -19.51 6.18 -10.29
C TYR A 463 -20.90 6.62 -9.82
N THR A 464 -21.63 5.76 -9.12
CA THR A 464 -22.95 6.05 -8.56
C THR A 464 -22.89 6.83 -7.24
N GLY A 465 -21.72 7.25 -6.78
CA GLY A 465 -21.55 7.99 -5.53
C GLY A 465 -21.78 7.15 -4.25
N ARG A 466 -21.88 5.82 -4.38
CA ARG A 466 -22.03 4.91 -3.24
C ARG A 466 -20.72 4.69 -2.50
N LEU A 467 -19.60 4.85 -3.19
CA LEU A 467 -18.26 4.87 -2.61
C LEU A 467 -17.56 6.18 -2.96
N HIS A 468 -16.72 6.63 -2.05
CA HIS A 468 -16.00 7.89 -2.22
C HIS A 468 -15.03 7.84 -3.41
N THR A 469 -15.38 8.56 -4.49
CA THR A 469 -14.49 9.06 -5.55
C THR A 469 -13.60 8.07 -6.33
N PRO A 470 -12.93 8.53 -7.39
CA PRO A 470 -11.90 7.81 -8.14
C PRO A 470 -10.84 7.14 -7.28
N TYR A 471 -10.57 7.69 -6.08
CA TYR A 471 -9.57 7.20 -5.16
C TYR A 471 -9.83 5.77 -4.66
N ILE A 472 -11.07 5.42 -4.27
CA ILE A 472 -11.37 4.04 -3.83
C ILE A 472 -11.30 3.08 -5.02
N TYR A 473 -11.76 3.52 -6.18
CA TYR A 473 -11.63 2.71 -7.39
C TYR A 473 -10.16 2.46 -7.76
N SER A 474 -9.29 3.46 -7.65
CA SER A 474 -7.85 3.28 -7.86
C SER A 474 -7.24 2.28 -6.87
N LYS A 475 -7.67 2.28 -5.60
CA LYS A 475 -7.27 1.28 -4.60
C LYS A 475 -7.70 -0.13 -5.02
N ILE A 476 -8.96 -0.29 -5.46
CA ILE A 476 -9.45 -1.58 -5.94
C ILE A 476 -8.59 -2.08 -7.11
N SER A 477 -8.26 -1.18 -8.04
CA SER A 477 -7.41 -1.51 -9.19
C SER A 477 -6.02 -1.98 -8.77
N VAL A 478 -5.36 -1.28 -7.86
CA VAL A 478 -4.02 -1.66 -7.33
C VAL A 478 -4.02 -3.08 -6.75
N TYR A 479 -5.09 -3.45 -6.06
CA TYR A 479 -5.16 -4.74 -5.39
C TYR A 479 -5.60 -5.89 -6.30
N VAL A 480 -6.47 -5.61 -7.24
CA VAL A 480 -7.10 -6.66 -8.05
C VAL A 480 -6.43 -6.83 -9.42
N ALA A 481 -5.88 -5.77 -10.00
CA ALA A 481 -5.23 -5.86 -11.31
C ALA A 481 -4.09 -6.91 -11.38
N PRO A 482 -3.21 -7.06 -10.39
CA PRO A 482 -2.21 -8.12 -10.39
C PRO A 482 -2.81 -9.51 -10.52
N ILE A 483 -3.97 -9.76 -9.88
CA ILE A 483 -4.68 -11.05 -9.93
C ILE A 483 -5.14 -11.34 -11.36
N VAL A 484 -5.75 -10.34 -12.02
CA VAL A 484 -6.21 -10.46 -13.41
C VAL A 484 -5.04 -10.75 -14.35
N VAL A 485 -3.93 -10.02 -14.19
CA VAL A 485 -2.72 -10.18 -15.00
C VAL A 485 -2.12 -11.57 -14.85
N ILE A 486 -1.95 -12.03 -13.61
CA ILE A 486 -1.37 -13.36 -13.34
C ILE A 486 -2.29 -14.45 -13.91
N ALA A 487 -3.60 -14.35 -13.72
CA ALA A 487 -4.57 -15.30 -14.26
C ALA A 487 -4.52 -15.34 -15.80
N PHE A 488 -4.44 -14.18 -16.44
CA PHE A 488 -4.32 -14.06 -17.89
C PHE A 488 -3.04 -14.71 -18.42
N ILE A 489 -1.89 -14.42 -17.80
CA ILE A 489 -0.61 -14.99 -18.24
C ILE A 489 -0.57 -16.50 -17.97
N ALA A 490 -1.15 -16.98 -16.88
CA ALA A 490 -1.26 -18.40 -16.59
C ALA A 490 -2.02 -19.15 -17.70
N ILE A 491 -3.09 -18.56 -18.22
CA ILE A 491 -3.89 -19.15 -19.29
C ILE A 491 -3.13 -19.20 -20.63
N ILE A 492 -2.40 -18.12 -20.95
CA ILE A 492 -1.61 -18.06 -22.19
C ILE A 492 -0.51 -19.10 -22.18
N ASN A 493 0.12 -19.33 -21.02
CA ASN A 493 1.24 -20.28 -20.88
C ASN A 493 0.80 -21.72 -20.59
N ALA A 494 -0.49 -21.99 -20.45
CA ALA A 494 -0.95 -23.34 -20.23
C ALA A 494 -0.59 -24.23 -21.41
N PRO A 495 0.03 -25.41 -21.18
CA PRO A 495 0.35 -26.33 -22.26
C PRO A 495 -0.93 -26.74 -22.98
N LYS A 496 -0.92 -26.64 -24.31
CA LYS A 496 -2.01 -27.17 -25.13
C LYS A 496 -2.07 -28.67 -24.88
N GLN A 497 -2.98 -29.12 -24.03
CA GLN A 497 -3.30 -30.55 -23.94
C GLN A 497 -3.93 -30.93 -25.28
N GLN A 498 -3.17 -31.65 -26.11
CA GLN A 498 -3.76 -32.40 -27.19
C GLN A 498 -4.68 -33.43 -26.54
N ALA A 499 -5.96 -33.40 -26.97
CA ALA A 499 -6.90 -34.43 -26.57
C ALA A 499 -6.25 -35.78 -26.87
N VAL A 500 -5.91 -36.52 -25.84
CA VAL A 500 -5.47 -37.93 -25.98
C VAL A 500 -6.68 -38.70 -26.49
N LYS A 501 -6.77 -38.80 -27.83
CA LYS A 501 -7.63 -39.82 -28.43
C LYS A 501 -7.04 -41.16 -27.99
N LYS A 502 -7.77 -41.85 -27.13
CA LYS A 502 -7.50 -43.23 -26.70
C LYS A 502 -7.09 -44.02 -27.95
N GLY A 503 -5.87 -44.47 -28.02
CA GLY A 503 -5.50 -45.55 -28.90
C GLY A 503 -4.34 -45.42 -29.87
N LYS A 504 -3.49 -44.42 -29.82
CA LYS A 504 -2.19 -44.45 -30.53
C LYS A 504 -1.16 -43.64 -29.77
N GLU A 505 -0.19 -44.32 -29.15
CA GLU A 505 1.08 -43.74 -28.68
C GLU A 505 1.90 -43.26 -29.88
N LYS A 506 1.55 -42.16 -30.45
CA LYS A 506 2.52 -41.33 -31.19
C LYS A 506 3.14 -40.39 -30.17
N GLN A 507 4.42 -40.56 -29.89
CA GLN A 507 5.26 -39.52 -29.27
C GLN A 507 5.06 -38.21 -30.06
N VAL A 508 4.16 -37.39 -29.56
CA VAL A 508 3.96 -36.07 -30.14
C VAL A 508 5.12 -35.23 -29.62
N LYS A 509 6.14 -35.03 -30.48
CA LYS A 509 7.06 -33.89 -30.33
C LYS A 509 6.18 -32.66 -30.16
N ALA A 510 6.14 -32.14 -28.92
CA ALA A 510 5.41 -30.92 -28.62
C ALA A 510 5.84 -29.87 -29.64
N SER A 511 4.91 -29.38 -30.45
CA SER A 511 5.15 -28.35 -31.42
C SER A 511 5.67 -27.10 -30.68
N GLN A 512 6.98 -26.92 -30.65
CA GLN A 512 7.65 -25.74 -30.07
C GLN A 512 7.27 -24.45 -30.84
N ASN A 513 6.77 -24.56 -32.05
CA ASN A 513 6.49 -23.40 -32.91
C ASN A 513 5.25 -22.58 -32.50
N GLY A 514 4.33 -23.14 -31.69
CA GLY A 514 3.20 -22.36 -31.14
C GLY A 514 3.59 -21.53 -29.92
N SER A 515 4.74 -21.77 -29.29
CA SER A 515 5.18 -21.07 -28.07
C SER A 515 5.88 -19.73 -28.38
N LEU A 516 6.55 -19.59 -29.51
CA LEU A 516 7.32 -18.38 -29.86
C LEU A 516 6.42 -17.15 -30.01
N GLY A 517 5.28 -17.27 -30.71
CA GLY A 517 4.36 -16.14 -30.89
C GLY A 517 3.77 -15.63 -29.57
N TYR A 518 3.38 -16.52 -28.65
CA TYR A 518 2.85 -16.12 -27.36
C TYR A 518 3.92 -15.52 -26.44
N GLN A 519 5.15 -16.04 -26.46
CA GLN A 519 6.26 -15.47 -25.71
C GLN A 519 6.59 -14.06 -26.17
N SER A 520 6.57 -13.81 -27.49
CA SER A 520 6.80 -12.49 -28.05
C SER A 520 5.75 -11.49 -27.59
N VAL A 521 4.48 -11.88 -27.57
CA VAL A 521 3.37 -11.02 -27.07
C VAL A 521 3.57 -10.70 -25.57
N LEU A 522 3.94 -11.66 -24.77
CA LEU A 522 4.17 -11.46 -23.34
C LEU A 522 5.36 -10.55 -23.06
N ILE A 523 6.45 -10.74 -23.80
CA ILE A 523 7.65 -9.90 -23.69
C ILE A 523 7.32 -8.47 -24.12
N SER A 524 6.60 -8.29 -25.25
CA SER A 524 6.15 -6.97 -25.70
C SER A 524 5.28 -6.28 -24.66
N LEU A 525 4.33 -7.00 -24.04
CA LEU A 525 3.50 -6.47 -22.97
C LEU A 525 4.33 -6.03 -21.77
N ALA A 526 5.32 -6.84 -21.37
CA ALA A 526 6.23 -6.48 -20.28
C ALA A 526 7.05 -5.23 -20.59
N ILE A 527 7.55 -5.10 -21.83
CA ILE A 527 8.31 -3.93 -22.27
C ILE A 527 7.44 -2.67 -22.25
N ILE A 528 6.22 -2.75 -22.79
CA ILE A 528 5.28 -1.62 -22.81
C ILE A 528 4.96 -1.19 -21.38
N THR A 529 4.61 -2.13 -20.50
CA THR A 529 4.29 -1.86 -19.10
C THR A 529 5.48 -1.28 -18.35
N ALA A 530 6.69 -1.81 -18.57
CA ALA A 530 7.91 -1.31 -17.97
C ALA A 530 8.25 0.11 -18.42
N ALA A 531 8.14 0.41 -19.71
CA ALA A 531 8.36 1.75 -20.25
C ALA A 531 7.36 2.76 -19.71
N SER A 532 6.07 2.38 -19.67
CA SER A 532 5.01 3.19 -19.08
C SER A 532 5.24 3.48 -17.60
N SER A 533 5.62 2.46 -16.84
CA SER A 533 5.96 2.58 -15.42
C SER A 533 7.16 3.49 -15.16
N PHE A 534 8.19 3.39 -15.99
CA PHE A 534 9.35 4.27 -15.90
C PHE A 534 8.95 5.75 -16.10
N ASN A 535 8.11 6.01 -17.09
CA ASN A 535 7.58 7.34 -17.34
C ASN A 535 6.71 7.83 -16.17
N ALA A 536 5.81 6.97 -15.63
CA ALA A 536 4.99 7.26 -14.47
C ALA A 536 5.86 7.65 -13.25
N THR A 537 6.91 6.87 -12.99
CA THR A 537 7.83 7.14 -11.88
C THR A 537 8.55 8.48 -12.05
N ALA A 538 9.00 8.78 -13.27
CA ALA A 538 9.69 10.04 -13.56
C ALA A 538 8.77 11.26 -13.40
N ASN A 539 7.53 11.17 -13.92
CA ASN A 539 6.56 12.26 -13.84
C ASN A 539 6.09 12.51 -12.41
N ASN A 540 5.74 11.45 -11.68
CA ASN A 540 5.33 11.59 -10.28
C ASN A 540 6.50 12.09 -9.39
N ALA A 541 7.73 11.66 -9.66
CA ALA A 541 8.90 12.16 -8.96
C ALA A 541 9.11 13.66 -9.16
N LYS A 542 8.80 14.22 -10.34
CA LYS A 542 8.88 15.67 -10.60
C LYS A 542 7.79 16.45 -9.85
N GLN A 543 6.63 15.85 -9.65
CA GLN A 543 5.50 16.48 -8.96
C GLN A 543 5.56 16.35 -7.45
N SER A 544 6.38 15.43 -6.91
CA SER A 544 6.53 15.23 -5.47
C SER A 544 7.31 16.39 -4.84
N GLY A 545 6.89 16.84 -3.67
CA GLY A 545 7.64 17.76 -2.83
C GLY A 545 8.99 17.17 -2.42
N VAL A 546 9.90 18.02 -1.99
CA VAL A 546 11.26 17.64 -1.59
C VAL A 546 11.50 18.11 -0.16
N ILE A 547 11.94 17.20 0.71
CA ILE A 547 12.25 17.51 2.11
C ILE A 547 13.70 17.15 2.39
N SER A 548 14.44 18.10 2.94
CA SER A 548 15.83 17.90 3.35
C SER A 548 15.91 17.03 4.62
N TYR A 549 16.92 16.17 4.70
CA TYR A 549 17.19 15.41 5.93
C TYR A 549 17.49 16.32 7.13
N SER A 550 18.03 17.52 6.91
CA SER A 550 18.26 18.49 7.99
C SER A 550 16.97 18.90 8.69
N PHE A 551 15.83 18.78 8.01
CA PHE A 551 14.51 19.13 8.54
C PHE A 551 14.11 18.28 9.77
N ALA A 552 14.53 17.02 9.84
CA ALA A 552 14.28 16.17 11.00
C ALA A 552 15.00 16.68 12.26
N ALA A 553 16.14 17.36 12.13
CA ALA A 553 16.87 17.95 13.24
C ALA A 553 16.11 19.12 13.90
N LEU A 554 15.13 19.68 13.20
CA LEU A 554 14.25 20.74 13.73
C LEU A 554 13.53 20.30 15.02
N MET A 555 13.19 19.00 15.17
CA MET A 555 12.55 18.49 16.39
C MET A 555 13.40 18.66 17.67
N GLN A 556 14.71 18.72 17.52
CA GLN A 556 15.67 18.77 18.63
C GLN A 556 16.23 20.18 18.86
N ASP A 557 15.90 21.15 18.00
CA ASP A 557 16.36 22.53 18.12
C ASP A 557 15.35 23.36 18.91
N GLU A 558 15.60 23.48 20.23
CA GLU A 558 14.73 24.23 21.15
C GLU A 558 14.53 25.67 20.72
N GLN A 559 15.57 26.33 20.18
CA GLN A 559 15.50 27.72 19.74
C GLN A 559 14.58 27.86 18.52
N ALA A 560 14.69 26.95 17.56
CA ALA A 560 13.81 26.93 16.40
C ALA A 560 12.35 26.61 16.81
N GLN A 561 12.15 25.68 17.72
CA GLN A 561 10.82 25.34 18.26
C GLN A 561 10.20 26.54 19.00
N GLU A 562 10.98 27.26 19.79
CA GLU A 562 10.52 28.47 20.48
C GLU A 562 10.09 29.56 19.51
N ILE A 563 10.85 29.80 18.44
CA ILE A 563 10.49 30.78 17.41
C ILE A 563 9.20 30.38 16.70
N LEU A 564 9.10 29.11 16.31
CA LEU A 564 7.92 28.58 15.61
C LEU A 564 6.67 28.60 16.49
N SER A 565 6.80 28.35 17.78
CA SER A 565 5.66 28.34 18.71
C SER A 565 5.10 29.74 19.01
N LYS A 566 5.86 30.82 18.81
CA LYS A 566 5.43 32.20 19.11
C LYS A 566 4.49 32.81 18.08
N ASN A 567 4.48 32.29 16.85
CA ASN A 567 3.73 32.86 15.74
C ASN A 567 2.64 31.89 15.24
N ASN A 568 1.65 32.43 14.55
CA ASN A 568 0.76 31.67 13.68
C ASN A 568 1.28 31.74 12.25
N TYR A 569 1.13 30.66 11.47
CA TYR A 569 1.71 30.60 10.14
C TYR A 569 0.67 30.28 9.06
N LEU A 570 0.73 31.05 7.96
CA LEU A 570 0.18 30.67 6.67
C LEU A 570 1.25 29.88 5.92
N VAL A 571 0.88 28.71 5.44
CA VAL A 571 1.80 27.79 4.75
C VAL A 571 1.22 27.34 3.44
N THR A 572 2.07 26.85 2.53
CA THR A 572 1.63 26.30 1.26
C THR A 572 0.74 25.07 1.47
N TYR A 573 -0.14 24.83 0.51
CA TYR A 573 -1.24 23.86 0.63
C TYR A 573 -0.78 22.40 0.75
N ILE A 574 0.42 22.04 0.29
CA ILE A 574 0.82 20.64 0.10
C ILE A 574 1.92 20.27 1.10
N ALA A 575 2.11 18.99 1.26
CA ALA A 575 3.12 18.22 2.01
C ALA A 575 3.95 18.96 3.09
N ASP A 576 4.43 20.16 2.81
CA ASP A 576 5.32 20.94 3.68
C ASP A 576 4.67 21.26 5.02
N ALA A 577 3.39 21.65 5.00
CA ALA A 577 2.64 21.93 6.21
C ALA A 577 2.51 20.70 7.12
N ASN A 578 2.28 19.53 6.53
CA ASN A 578 2.17 18.29 7.27
C ASN A 578 3.51 17.91 7.91
N TYR A 579 4.62 18.12 7.17
CA TYR A 579 5.96 17.84 7.71
C TYR A 579 6.38 18.83 8.78
N LEU A 580 5.97 20.11 8.66
CA LEU A 580 6.14 21.07 9.75
C LEU A 580 5.45 20.62 11.03
N GLY A 581 4.23 20.11 10.94
CA GLY A 581 3.51 19.55 12.08
C GLY A 581 4.18 18.29 12.68
N ILE A 582 5.01 17.57 11.91
CA ILE A 582 5.78 16.43 12.40
C ILE A 582 7.02 16.86 13.18
N PHE A 583 7.77 17.84 12.63
CA PHE A 583 9.11 18.18 13.09
C PHE A 583 9.14 19.45 13.93
N ALA A 584 8.03 20.19 14.03
CA ALA A 584 7.95 21.41 14.79
C ALA A 584 6.59 21.58 15.45
N ASP A 585 6.59 22.19 16.62
CA ASP A 585 5.35 22.62 17.30
C ASP A 585 4.87 23.94 16.66
N VAL A 586 4.35 23.84 15.46
CA VAL A 586 3.93 25.00 14.66
C VAL A 586 2.43 25.14 14.67
N HIS A 587 1.95 26.28 15.11
CA HIS A 587 0.56 26.67 14.97
C HIS A 587 0.32 27.21 13.56
N TRP A 588 -0.19 26.37 12.69
CA TRP A 588 -0.31 26.71 11.28
C TRP A 588 -1.76 26.58 10.76
N ILE A 589 -2.02 27.39 9.78
CA ILE A 589 -3.33 27.53 9.16
C ILE A 589 -3.18 27.16 7.69
N SER A 590 -3.60 25.98 7.29
CA SER A 590 -3.46 25.58 5.88
C SER A 590 -4.79 25.28 5.18
N LYS A 591 -5.46 24.26 5.56
CA LYS A 591 -6.58 23.72 4.74
C LYS A 591 -7.96 24.06 5.23
N ALA A 592 -8.14 23.90 6.51
CA ALA A 592 -9.35 24.24 7.18
C ALA A 592 -8.90 25.06 8.38
N PRO A 593 -9.33 26.27 8.45
CA PRO A 593 -9.02 27.08 9.62
C PRO A 593 -9.60 26.34 10.80
N ASN A 594 -8.72 25.83 11.63
CA ASN A 594 -9.13 25.32 12.90
C ASN A 594 -9.54 26.54 13.73
N ASP A 595 -10.83 26.77 13.81
CA ASP A 595 -11.40 27.94 14.52
C ASP A 595 -10.94 28.00 15.97
N MET A 596 -10.56 26.86 16.58
CA MET A 596 -10.04 26.81 17.94
C MET A 596 -8.63 27.37 18.06
N ILE A 597 -7.70 26.96 17.19
CA ILE A 597 -6.33 27.51 17.21
C ILE A 597 -6.34 29.02 17.03
N LEU A 598 -7.20 29.51 16.14
CA LEU A 598 -7.34 30.94 15.92
C LEU A 598 -7.95 31.66 17.12
N LYS A 599 -8.96 31.09 17.78
CA LYS A 599 -9.63 31.71 18.94
C LYS A 599 -8.68 31.86 20.13
N ASP A 600 -7.84 30.90 20.38
CA ASP A 600 -6.93 30.87 21.53
C ASP A 600 -5.68 31.73 21.33
N ARG A 601 -5.38 32.14 20.09
CA ARG A 601 -4.12 32.84 19.72
C ARG A 601 -4.33 34.04 18.82
N LEU A 602 -5.43 34.76 18.99
CA LEU A 602 -5.77 35.94 18.17
C LEU A 602 -4.72 37.09 18.23
N ASP A 603 -3.97 37.15 19.33
CA ASP A 603 -2.97 38.15 19.54
C ASP A 603 -1.56 37.74 19.07
N ALA A 604 -1.35 36.51 18.69
CA ALA A 604 -0.09 36.06 18.14
C ALA A 604 0.11 36.60 16.71
N PRO A 605 1.33 37.01 16.35
CA PRO A 605 1.61 37.49 15.00
C PRO A 605 1.32 36.41 13.95
N LEU A 606 0.71 36.82 12.83
CA LEU A 606 0.54 35.96 11.66
C LEU A 606 1.71 36.20 10.69
N ARG A 607 2.36 35.12 10.27
CA ARG A 607 3.48 35.10 9.35
C ARG A 607 3.20 34.18 8.19
N VAL A 608 3.91 34.35 7.08
CA VAL A 608 3.94 33.36 5.99
C VAL A 608 5.21 32.53 6.15
N LEU A 609 5.10 31.22 6.10
CA LEU A 609 6.22 30.29 6.20
C LEU A 609 6.34 29.50 4.93
N CYS A 610 7.47 29.63 4.25
CA CYS A 610 7.82 28.91 3.05
C CYS A 610 8.95 27.94 3.32
N TYR A 611 8.92 26.80 2.65
CA TYR A 611 10.06 25.91 2.60
C TYR A 611 10.91 26.22 1.35
N SER A 612 12.22 26.39 1.52
CA SER A 612 13.11 26.86 0.44
C SER A 612 13.13 25.96 -0.79
N TYR A 613 12.79 24.69 -0.64
CA TYR A 613 12.68 23.72 -1.73
C TYR A 613 11.29 23.69 -2.38
N ASP A 614 10.31 24.42 -1.83
CA ASP A 614 8.99 24.57 -2.43
C ASP A 614 9.00 25.71 -3.45
N GLY A 615 9.16 25.35 -4.72
CA GLY A 615 9.13 26.31 -5.82
C GLY A 615 7.79 27.05 -6.00
N ASN A 616 6.74 26.63 -5.27
CA ASN A 616 5.39 27.20 -5.35
C ASN A 616 5.17 28.31 -4.32
N CYS A 617 6.01 28.43 -3.30
CA CYS A 617 5.90 29.46 -2.28
C CYS A 617 6.63 30.74 -2.71
N LYS A 618 5.87 31.76 -3.11
CA LYS A 618 6.39 33.03 -3.64
C LYS A 618 5.61 34.24 -3.06
N PRO A 619 5.74 34.50 -1.74
CA PRO A 619 5.06 35.65 -1.14
C PRO A 619 5.48 36.99 -1.78
N ALA A 620 4.53 37.90 -1.94
CA ALA A 620 4.80 39.24 -2.39
C ALA A 620 5.26 40.18 -1.26
N THR A 621 5.16 39.74 -0.01
CA THR A 621 5.48 40.49 1.19
C THR A 621 6.97 40.40 1.54
N PRO A 622 7.51 41.35 2.34
CA PRO A 622 8.92 41.37 2.74
C PRO A 622 9.32 40.11 3.49
N ARG A 623 10.53 39.60 3.20
CA ARG A 623 11.13 38.48 3.92
C ARG A 623 11.63 38.97 5.30
N ILE A 624 11.38 38.15 6.29
CA ILE A 624 11.92 38.30 7.64
C ILE A 624 13.12 37.36 7.75
N SER A 625 14.31 37.90 7.92
CA SER A 625 15.52 37.12 8.09
C SER A 625 15.55 36.47 9.47
N ASP A 626 15.67 35.18 9.51
CA ASP A 626 15.81 34.38 10.72
C ASP A 626 16.85 33.27 10.48
N PRO A 627 18.11 33.48 10.88
CA PRO A 627 19.18 32.52 10.63
C PRO A 627 18.94 31.13 11.25
N VAL A 628 18.17 31.06 12.34
CA VAL A 628 17.85 29.79 13.02
C VAL A 628 16.92 28.95 12.15
N LEU A 629 15.87 29.56 11.61
CA LEU A 629 14.93 28.85 10.76
C LEU A 629 15.47 28.58 9.34
N GLU A 630 16.26 29.55 8.82
CA GLU A 630 16.89 29.44 7.49
C GLU A 630 17.85 28.22 7.41
N LYS A 631 18.49 27.84 8.51
CA LYS A 631 19.30 26.62 8.63
C LYS A 631 18.52 25.34 8.22
N TYR A 632 17.21 25.34 8.43
CA TYR A 632 16.31 24.24 8.09
C TYR A 632 15.58 24.45 6.77
N GLY A 633 15.94 25.49 6.02
CA GLY A 633 15.26 25.85 4.78
C GLY A 633 13.88 26.49 5.00
N LEU A 634 13.58 26.93 6.23
CA LEU A 634 12.34 27.63 6.55
C LEU A 634 12.53 29.14 6.38
N LEU A 635 11.77 29.75 5.49
CA LEU A 635 11.82 31.16 5.16
C LEU A 635 10.56 31.85 5.68
N GLN A 636 10.73 32.85 6.51
CA GLN A 636 9.61 33.65 7.01
C GLN A 636 9.38 34.92 6.17
N TYR A 637 8.09 35.26 6.03
CA TYR A 637 7.68 36.52 5.40
C TYR A 637 6.58 37.18 6.24
N GLU A 638 6.42 38.49 6.06
CA GLU A 638 5.31 39.19 6.64
C GLU A 638 3.99 38.67 6.10
N SER A 639 2.96 38.61 6.92
CA SER A 639 1.60 38.31 6.44
C SER A 639 0.89 39.60 6.04
N PRO A 640 0.12 39.60 4.94
CA PRO A 640 -0.74 40.74 4.59
C PRO A 640 -1.94 40.90 5.53
N TYR A 641 -2.13 39.98 6.50
CA TYR A 641 -3.22 39.95 7.46
C TYR A 641 -2.67 39.86 8.88
N THR A 642 -3.39 40.41 9.83
CA THR A 642 -3.26 40.06 11.25
C THR A 642 -4.01 38.75 11.53
N THR A 643 -3.68 38.08 12.62
CA THR A 643 -4.41 36.86 13.02
C THR A 643 -5.90 37.15 13.21
N ARG A 644 -6.28 38.28 13.79
CA ARG A 644 -7.70 38.66 14.00
C ARG A 644 -8.43 38.89 12.68
N GLU A 645 -7.81 39.64 11.73
CA GLU A 645 -8.39 39.87 10.41
C GLU A 645 -8.59 38.53 9.66
N PHE A 646 -7.56 37.67 9.68
CA PHE A 646 -7.66 36.34 9.06
C PHE A 646 -8.73 35.45 9.71
N ALA A 647 -8.86 35.49 11.05
CA ALA A 647 -9.87 34.77 11.79
C ALA A 647 -11.30 35.22 11.48
N ALA A 648 -11.48 36.50 11.15
CA ALA A 648 -12.77 37.07 10.80
C ALA A 648 -13.26 36.69 9.39
N LEU A 649 -12.38 36.18 8.53
CA LEU A 649 -12.75 35.73 7.18
C LEU A 649 -13.60 34.48 7.21
N THR A 650 -14.46 34.29 6.21
CA THR A 650 -15.15 33.01 6.00
C THR A 650 -14.16 31.89 5.69
N PRO A 651 -14.48 30.63 5.92
CA PRO A 651 -13.58 29.51 5.55
C PRO A 651 -13.12 29.56 4.10
N ARG A 652 -13.98 29.95 3.17
CA ARG A 652 -13.64 30.12 1.75
C ARG A 652 -12.64 31.26 1.54
N ASP A 653 -12.89 32.41 2.18
CA ASP A 653 -12.04 33.58 2.02
C ASP A 653 -10.67 33.36 2.68
N ARG A 654 -10.62 32.65 3.82
CA ARG A 654 -9.36 32.24 4.47
C ARG A 654 -8.51 31.36 3.54
N PHE A 655 -9.13 30.45 2.84
CA PHE A 655 -8.43 29.60 1.89
C PHE A 655 -7.83 30.43 0.77
N THR A 656 -8.62 31.33 0.16
CA THR A 656 -8.15 32.25 -0.87
C THR A 656 -7.07 33.17 -0.34
N ALA A 657 -7.22 33.71 0.87
CA ALA A 657 -6.22 34.56 1.51
C ALA A 657 -4.90 33.84 1.76
N ASN A 658 -4.92 32.56 2.17
CA ASN A 658 -3.71 31.75 2.33
C ASN A 658 -2.98 31.55 1.00
N PHE A 659 -3.70 31.27 -0.10
CA PHE A 659 -3.10 31.15 -1.42
C PHE A 659 -2.45 32.46 -1.88
N ASN A 660 -3.17 33.56 -1.70
CA ASN A 660 -2.66 34.89 -2.06
C ASN A 660 -1.42 35.26 -1.22
N ALA A 661 -1.45 34.98 0.08
CA ALA A 661 -0.32 35.27 0.97
C ALA A 661 0.93 34.45 0.65
N THR A 662 0.75 33.17 0.29
CA THR A 662 1.86 32.27 -0.08
C THR A 662 2.31 32.44 -1.53
N GLY A 663 1.57 33.22 -2.33
CA GLY A 663 1.88 33.44 -3.76
C GLY A 663 1.65 32.22 -4.63
N GLN A 664 0.85 31.27 -4.16
CA GLN A 664 0.48 30.10 -4.95
C GLN A 664 -0.54 30.48 -6.04
N ALA A 665 -0.41 29.87 -7.20
CA ALA A 665 -1.43 30.02 -8.24
C ALA A 665 -2.78 29.46 -7.72
N PRO A 666 -3.89 30.20 -7.88
CA PRO A 666 -5.18 29.69 -7.50
C PRO A 666 -5.51 28.45 -8.35
N PHE A 667 -5.84 27.35 -7.70
CA PHE A 667 -6.46 26.22 -8.36
C PHE A 667 -7.93 26.17 -7.98
N GLU A 668 -8.78 25.56 -8.82
CA GLU A 668 -10.17 25.34 -8.48
C GLU A 668 -10.26 24.58 -7.14
N ILE A 669 -10.74 25.27 -6.14
CA ILE A 669 -10.97 24.68 -4.82
C ILE A 669 -12.17 23.75 -4.96
N PRO A 670 -12.00 22.44 -4.80
CA PRO A 670 -13.14 21.54 -4.83
C PRO A 670 -14.17 21.99 -3.77
N GLU A 671 -15.44 22.06 -4.13
CA GLU A 671 -16.54 22.51 -3.24
C GLU A 671 -16.53 21.80 -1.89
N ARG A 672 -16.06 20.55 -1.83
CA ARG A 672 -15.87 19.79 -0.58
C ARG A 672 -14.93 20.46 0.45
N PHE A 673 -14.04 21.34 0.02
CA PHE A 673 -13.16 22.12 0.91
C PHE A 673 -13.78 23.48 1.28
N ILE A 674 -14.78 23.91 0.53
CA ILE A 674 -15.48 25.18 0.73
C ILE A 674 -16.72 24.99 1.61
N GLY A 675 -17.44 23.87 1.40
CA GLY A 675 -18.70 23.57 2.09
C GLY A 675 -18.55 22.97 3.48
N GLY A 676 -17.34 22.94 4.01
CA GLY A 676 -17.03 22.19 5.21
C GLY A 676 -16.92 20.68 4.94
N ASN A 677 -15.90 20.06 5.48
CA ASN A 677 -15.83 18.61 5.58
C ASN A 677 -17.17 18.16 6.23
N PRO A 678 -17.91 17.17 5.68
CA PRO A 678 -19.14 16.68 6.32
C PRO A 678 -18.93 16.25 7.78
N TYR A 679 -17.70 16.04 8.20
CA TYR A 679 -17.31 15.86 9.60
C TYR A 679 -17.41 17.15 10.45
N TYR A 680 -17.48 18.36 9.83
CA TYR A 680 -17.53 19.64 10.53
C TYR A 680 -18.90 20.33 10.48
N ASN A 681 -19.84 19.86 9.65
CA ASN A 681 -21.15 20.49 9.43
C ASN A 681 -22.32 19.84 10.18
N GLN A 682 -22.06 19.03 11.21
CA GLN A 682 -23.13 18.59 12.11
C GLN A 682 -23.14 19.48 13.36
N ASN A 683 -23.69 20.68 13.25
CA ASN A 683 -24.33 21.41 14.34
C ASN A 683 -25.80 21.12 14.33
#